data_7ba4e0950740349cd56f9b06fdcee088
#
_entry.id   7ba4e0950740349cd56f9b06fdcee088
#
_cell.length_a   1.000
_cell.length_b   1.000
_cell.length_c   1.000
_cell.angle_alpha   90.00
_cell.angle_beta   90.00
_cell.angle_gamma   90.00
#
_symmetry.space_group_name_H-M   'P 1'
#
loop_
_entity.id
_entity.type
_entity.pdbx_description
1 polymer ?
#
loop_
_entity_poly.entity_id
_entity_poly.type
_entity_poly.pdbx_seq_one_letter_code
_entity_poly.pdbx_strand_id
1 'polypeptide(L)'
;MSMTESIRWDATEGIVTLTLDDPGKSANTINDRFVASMGQTLDRLEAERDSITGVIITSAKKTFFAGADLNTLRNVTPDRAHELAAHIALVKSQLRRLEKLGRPVVAAINGAALGGGLELALACHHRIALDAPGSKLGFPEVTLGILPGLGGVTRTVRMLGLMVALTELLTRGQQLRPAQAEQLGIVDEVVANPEEMFTRAREWIAAHPRAQQPWDVRGYKIPGGTPATPQLAQMLPAFPATLRKQLKGAPMPAPHHILCAAVEGTQVDFDTALQIETRYFLDLATGQVAKNMINAFFFDLQHINKGGSRPDGYPQRTFRKVGVLGAGMMGAGIAYSCARAGMDVVLKDVDLATAEKGKAYSAKVLDRAVSRGRSTAEQRDELLARITPTADVADLKGCDLVIEAVFEDPTLKKKVFGEILDVVEPDALLCSNTSTLPITHLATGVDRPADFVGLHFFSPVDRMPLVEIVRGEQTSDAALAAAIDVVQQIRKTPIVVNDSRGFFTSRVIGTFINEGIAMLGEGAAPASIEQASLQAGYPSPVLQLVDELSLTLTRMIREQTRRGVEEAGGTWTPHPADAIVDRMVLEYQRPGRAKGAGFYDYEAGRRTRLWPGLAEHFGPFRPDAIPFEDMQERLLFIEALEAVKCVDEGVITSVPDANIGSIMGIGFPPWTGGVLQYINGYPGGLAGFVARAQELAERYGERFTVPASLIARAAGEAPLD
;
A
#
# COMPACT_ATOMS: atom_id res chain seq x y z
N MET A 1 30.13 17.57 -23.45
CA MET A 1 29.65 16.51 -22.56
C MET A 1 28.99 15.45 -23.43
N SER A 2 29.49 14.23 -23.41
CA SER A 2 28.83 13.12 -24.11
C SER A 2 27.42 12.95 -23.51
N MET A 3 26.36 12.88 -24.34
CA MET A 3 24.98 12.67 -23.88
C MET A 3 24.74 11.29 -23.23
N THR A 4 25.80 10.56 -22.90
CA THR A 4 25.78 9.17 -22.42
C THR A 4 26.17 9.01 -20.95
N GLU A 5 26.75 10.00 -20.30
CA GLU A 5 27.23 9.89 -18.92
C GLU A 5 26.14 10.28 -17.90
N SER A 6 25.98 9.47 -16.84
CA SER A 6 25.07 9.72 -15.71
C SER A 6 25.78 10.16 -14.43
N ILE A 7 27.10 10.32 -14.47
CA ILE A 7 27.94 10.77 -13.36
C ILE A 7 28.85 11.91 -13.84
N ARG A 8 28.73 13.06 -13.22
CA ARG A 8 29.62 14.20 -13.47
C ARG A 8 30.79 14.16 -12.50
N TRP A 9 31.98 14.46 -13.02
CA TRP A 9 33.23 14.51 -12.28
C TRP A 9 33.69 15.95 -12.11
N ASP A 10 33.88 16.40 -10.87
CA ASP A 10 34.49 17.68 -10.49
C ASP A 10 35.60 17.40 -9.48
N ALA A 11 36.79 17.98 -9.67
CA ALA A 11 37.92 17.78 -8.79
C ALA A 11 38.44 19.15 -8.29
N THR A 12 38.40 19.36 -6.98
CA THR A 12 38.84 20.57 -6.34
C THR A 12 39.71 20.24 -5.13
N GLU A 13 40.94 20.75 -5.08
CA GLU A 13 41.90 20.55 -3.98
C GLU A 13 42.13 19.07 -3.60
N GLY A 14 42.17 18.19 -4.61
CA GLY A 14 42.36 16.76 -4.42
C GLY A 14 41.11 16.00 -4.01
N ILE A 15 39.97 16.65 -3.78
CA ILE A 15 38.67 15.98 -3.52
C ILE A 15 37.88 15.90 -4.81
N VAL A 16 37.45 14.71 -5.16
CA VAL A 16 36.60 14.44 -6.31
C VAL A 16 35.13 14.43 -5.88
N THR A 17 34.33 15.30 -6.47
CA THR A 17 32.87 15.27 -6.31
C THR A 17 32.22 14.57 -7.49
N LEU A 18 31.59 13.43 -7.23
CA LEU A 18 30.80 12.67 -8.17
C LEU A 18 29.33 13.05 -8.04
N THR A 19 28.80 13.78 -9.03
CA THR A 19 27.41 14.21 -9.04
C THR A 19 26.59 13.29 -9.93
N LEU A 20 25.69 12.52 -9.33
CA LEU A 20 24.77 11.62 -10.02
C LEU A 20 23.71 12.42 -10.75
N ASP A 21 23.58 12.24 -12.08
CA ASP A 21 22.67 13.00 -12.92
C ASP A 21 22.25 12.20 -14.17
N ASP A 22 21.25 11.30 -14.04
CA ASP A 22 20.74 10.53 -15.18
C ASP A 22 19.97 11.47 -16.13
N PRO A 23 20.49 11.68 -17.35
CA PRO A 23 19.88 12.63 -18.29
C PRO A 23 18.43 12.25 -18.66
N GLY A 24 17.56 13.26 -18.59
CA GLY A 24 16.14 13.09 -18.99
C GLY A 24 15.29 12.32 -17.98
N LYS A 25 15.84 11.94 -16.81
CA LYS A 25 15.09 11.31 -15.73
C LYS A 25 14.92 12.25 -14.54
N SER A 26 13.80 12.12 -13.85
CA SER A 26 13.51 12.89 -12.62
C SER A 26 14.27 12.38 -11.39
N ALA A 27 14.78 11.15 -11.42
CA ALA A 27 15.53 10.50 -10.37
C ALA A 27 16.65 9.64 -10.96
N ASN A 28 17.72 9.44 -10.19
CA ASN A 28 18.78 8.48 -10.50
C ASN A 28 18.33 7.07 -10.13
N THR A 29 18.63 6.09 -10.99
CA THR A 29 18.34 4.68 -10.77
C THR A 29 19.49 3.81 -11.25
N ILE A 30 19.60 2.58 -10.74
CA ILE A 30 20.55 1.59 -11.23
C ILE A 30 19.99 1.02 -12.54
N ASN A 31 20.45 1.59 -13.63
CA ASN A 31 20.21 1.16 -15.00
C ASN A 31 21.53 0.95 -15.73
N ASP A 32 21.48 0.43 -16.94
CA ASP A 32 22.70 0.11 -17.73
C ASP A 32 23.63 1.32 -17.91
N ARG A 33 23.05 2.53 -18.08
CA ARG A 33 23.82 3.76 -18.20
C ARG A 33 24.59 4.08 -16.93
N PHE A 34 23.93 3.97 -15.77
CA PHE A 34 24.58 4.19 -14.47
C PHE A 34 25.71 3.18 -14.26
N VAL A 35 25.45 1.89 -14.54
CA VAL A 35 26.44 0.81 -14.37
C VAL A 35 27.67 1.05 -15.26
N ALA A 36 27.48 1.44 -16.50
CA ALA A 36 28.57 1.78 -17.42
C ALA A 36 29.35 3.02 -16.94
N SER A 37 28.64 4.11 -16.56
CA SER A 37 29.28 5.34 -16.06
C SER A 37 30.04 5.10 -14.75
N MET A 38 29.48 4.27 -13.87
CA MET A 38 30.15 3.93 -12.59
C MET A 38 31.40 3.10 -12.80
N GLY A 39 31.39 2.17 -13.77
CA GLY A 39 32.59 1.42 -14.15
C GLY A 39 33.73 2.35 -14.62
N GLN A 40 33.44 3.23 -15.57
CA GLN A 40 34.41 4.23 -16.06
C GLN A 40 34.90 5.17 -14.96
N THR A 41 34.00 5.62 -14.09
CA THR A 41 34.34 6.47 -12.95
C THR A 41 35.30 5.77 -11.99
N LEU A 42 35.06 4.51 -11.67
CA LEU A 42 35.93 3.70 -10.81
C LEU A 42 37.31 3.47 -11.43
N ASP A 43 37.37 3.14 -12.73
CA ASP A 43 38.62 2.97 -13.45
C ASP A 43 39.47 4.26 -13.38
N ARG A 44 38.84 5.43 -13.51
CA ARG A 44 39.49 6.73 -13.37
C ARG A 44 39.91 7.03 -11.92
N LEU A 45 39.04 6.75 -10.92
CA LEU A 45 39.37 6.92 -9.50
C LEU A 45 40.59 6.07 -9.10
N GLU A 46 40.68 4.84 -9.57
CA GLU A 46 41.80 3.93 -9.32
C GLU A 46 43.09 4.41 -10.00
N ALA A 47 42.99 4.88 -11.25
CA ALA A 47 44.13 5.41 -12.00
C ALA A 47 44.69 6.71 -11.39
N GLU A 48 43.82 7.60 -10.93
CA GLU A 48 44.16 8.89 -10.35
C GLU A 48 44.32 8.85 -8.80
N ARG A 49 44.24 7.66 -8.18
CA ARG A 49 44.14 7.47 -6.72
C ARG A 49 45.21 8.24 -5.92
N ASP A 50 46.45 8.33 -6.41
CA ASP A 50 47.51 8.94 -5.68
C ASP A 50 47.43 10.48 -5.65
N SER A 51 46.71 11.09 -6.59
CA SER A 51 46.39 12.52 -6.63
C SER A 51 45.10 12.89 -5.89
N ILE A 52 44.29 11.90 -5.49
CA ILE A 52 43.01 12.09 -4.84
C ILE A 52 43.17 11.95 -3.32
N THR A 53 42.65 12.91 -2.55
CA THR A 53 42.59 12.87 -1.08
C THR A 53 41.28 12.27 -0.57
N GLY A 54 40.19 12.35 -1.34
CA GLY A 54 38.89 11.77 -1.02
C GLY A 54 37.85 11.96 -2.11
N VAL A 55 36.69 11.30 -1.94
CA VAL A 55 35.57 11.32 -2.87
C VAL A 55 34.28 11.71 -2.15
N ILE A 56 33.49 12.60 -2.74
CA ILE A 56 32.13 12.94 -2.31
C ILE A 56 31.17 12.49 -3.39
N ILE A 57 30.12 11.72 -3.02
CA ILE A 57 29.05 11.31 -3.94
C ILE A 57 27.79 12.06 -3.55
N THR A 58 27.18 12.75 -4.51
CA THR A 58 25.94 13.51 -4.34
C THR A 58 25.05 13.41 -5.58
N SER A 59 23.90 14.08 -5.59
CA SER A 59 22.95 14.06 -6.72
C SER A 59 22.58 15.46 -7.19
N ALA A 60 22.41 15.63 -8.50
CA ALA A 60 21.84 16.82 -9.10
C ALA A 60 20.30 16.84 -9.03
N LYS A 61 19.67 15.74 -8.64
CA LYS A 61 18.21 15.61 -8.54
C LYS A 61 17.71 15.98 -7.14
N LYS A 62 16.38 16.14 -7.00
CA LYS A 62 15.75 16.35 -5.68
C LYS A 62 15.90 15.13 -4.75
N THR A 63 16.10 13.96 -5.32
CA THR A 63 16.38 12.70 -4.61
C THR A 63 17.86 12.37 -4.76
N PHE A 64 18.47 11.73 -3.77
CA PHE A 64 19.82 11.21 -3.90
C PHE A 64 19.83 10.07 -4.92
N PHE A 65 19.01 9.02 -4.70
CA PHE A 65 18.92 7.87 -5.59
C PHE A 65 17.67 7.04 -5.28
N ALA A 66 16.94 6.62 -6.32
CA ALA A 66 15.61 6.00 -6.17
C ALA A 66 15.59 4.46 -6.26
N GLY A 67 16.76 3.81 -6.32
CA GLY A 67 16.85 2.33 -6.35
C GLY A 67 17.03 1.72 -7.74
N ALA A 68 16.63 0.46 -7.90
CA ALA A 68 16.78 -0.30 -9.14
C ALA A 68 15.73 0.05 -10.19
N ASP A 69 16.02 -0.26 -11.47
CA ASP A 69 15.01 -0.22 -12.54
C ASP A 69 14.10 -1.44 -12.43
N LEU A 70 12.85 -1.20 -11.98
CA LEU A 70 11.84 -2.25 -11.78
C LEU A 70 11.28 -2.81 -13.09
N ASN A 71 11.47 -2.15 -14.24
CA ASN A 71 11.08 -2.71 -15.55
C ASN A 71 11.85 -4.00 -15.86
N THR A 72 13.14 -4.04 -15.55
CA THR A 72 13.95 -5.24 -15.72
C THR A 72 13.45 -6.37 -14.82
N LEU A 73 13.15 -6.08 -13.54
CA LEU A 73 12.71 -7.09 -12.58
C LEU A 73 11.31 -7.66 -12.90
N ARG A 74 10.41 -6.83 -13.42
CA ARG A 74 9.08 -7.27 -13.85
C ARG A 74 9.11 -8.37 -14.90
N ASN A 75 10.10 -8.34 -15.80
CA ASN A 75 10.17 -9.19 -16.98
C ASN A 75 11.18 -10.36 -16.86
N VAL A 76 11.88 -10.45 -15.75
CA VAL A 76 12.88 -11.52 -15.55
C VAL A 76 12.19 -12.87 -15.37
N THR A 77 12.69 -13.89 -16.07
CA THR A 77 12.19 -15.27 -16.01
C THR A 77 13.25 -16.20 -15.43
N PRO A 78 12.89 -17.38 -14.90
CA PRO A 78 13.86 -18.31 -14.31
C PRO A 78 15.00 -18.72 -15.26
N ASP A 79 14.73 -18.88 -16.55
CA ASP A 79 15.73 -19.19 -17.58
C ASP A 79 16.75 -18.06 -17.80
N ARG A 80 16.35 -16.82 -17.56
CA ARG A 80 17.21 -15.62 -17.64
C ARG A 80 17.79 -15.18 -16.29
N ALA A 81 17.61 -15.94 -15.24
CA ALA A 81 18.15 -15.62 -13.90
C ALA A 81 19.68 -15.44 -13.91
N HIS A 82 20.40 -16.15 -14.79
CA HIS A 82 21.85 -16.05 -14.92
C HIS A 82 22.30 -14.67 -15.45
N GLU A 83 21.54 -14.03 -16.33
CA GLU A 83 21.82 -12.68 -16.83
C GLU A 83 21.67 -11.65 -15.70
N LEU A 84 20.57 -11.76 -14.93
CA LEU A 84 20.35 -10.91 -13.75
C LEU A 84 21.44 -11.14 -12.70
N ALA A 85 21.87 -12.39 -12.46
CA ALA A 85 22.96 -12.71 -11.55
C ALA A 85 24.27 -12.04 -11.96
N ALA A 86 24.63 -12.08 -13.25
CA ALA A 86 25.82 -11.43 -13.78
C ALA A 86 25.76 -9.89 -13.62
N HIS A 87 24.61 -9.29 -13.90
CA HIS A 87 24.38 -7.86 -13.71
C HIS A 87 24.53 -7.44 -12.23
N ILE A 88 23.92 -8.18 -11.30
CA ILE A 88 24.03 -7.94 -9.86
C ILE A 88 25.48 -8.09 -9.39
N ALA A 89 26.18 -9.12 -9.85
CA ALA A 89 27.59 -9.35 -9.51
C ALA A 89 28.48 -8.18 -9.98
N LEU A 90 28.22 -7.64 -11.17
CA LEU A 90 28.92 -6.47 -11.69
C LEU A 90 28.69 -5.25 -10.79
N VAL A 91 27.44 -4.92 -10.46
CA VAL A 91 27.13 -3.77 -9.59
C VAL A 91 27.75 -3.96 -8.20
N LYS A 92 27.62 -5.13 -7.60
CA LYS A 92 28.25 -5.45 -6.31
C LYS A 92 29.77 -5.30 -6.36
N SER A 93 30.42 -5.73 -7.46
CA SER A 93 31.86 -5.56 -7.63
C SER A 93 32.25 -4.07 -7.70
N GLN A 94 31.44 -3.24 -8.37
CA GLN A 94 31.66 -1.79 -8.42
C GLN A 94 31.54 -1.14 -7.03
N LEU A 95 30.51 -1.51 -6.25
CA LEU A 95 30.38 -1.05 -4.87
C LEU A 95 31.54 -1.50 -3.98
N ARG A 96 32.03 -2.73 -4.17
CA ARG A 96 33.22 -3.22 -3.45
C ARG A 96 34.52 -2.51 -3.86
N ARG A 97 34.69 -2.16 -5.14
CA ARG A 97 35.82 -1.31 -5.59
C ARG A 97 35.79 0.05 -4.92
N LEU A 98 34.60 0.66 -4.78
CA LEU A 98 34.42 1.94 -4.08
C LEU A 98 34.82 1.83 -2.60
N GLU A 99 34.37 0.79 -1.90
CA GLU A 99 34.73 0.51 -0.51
C GLU A 99 36.24 0.28 -0.31
N LYS A 100 36.91 -0.33 -1.28
CA LYS A 100 38.34 -0.69 -1.24
C LYS A 100 39.22 0.28 -2.01
N LEU A 101 38.74 1.47 -2.36
CA LEU A 101 39.49 2.47 -3.13
C LEU A 101 40.80 2.91 -2.44
N GLY A 102 40.85 2.78 -1.10
CA GLY A 102 41.99 3.23 -0.29
C GLY A 102 42.05 4.74 -0.11
N ARG A 103 40.95 5.41 -0.39
CA ARG A 103 40.67 6.82 -0.11
C ARG A 103 39.32 6.96 0.54
N PRO A 104 39.10 7.95 1.44
CA PRO A 104 37.78 8.17 2.06
C PRO A 104 36.74 8.54 1.01
N VAL A 105 35.56 7.91 1.12
CA VAL A 105 34.39 8.17 0.28
C VAL A 105 33.22 8.55 1.17
N VAL A 106 32.64 9.71 0.92
CA VAL A 106 31.50 10.26 1.68
C VAL A 106 30.26 10.33 0.79
N ALA A 107 29.14 9.80 1.28
CA ALA A 107 27.83 10.01 0.67
C ALA A 107 27.21 11.30 1.23
N ALA A 108 27.11 12.33 0.38
CA ALA A 108 26.39 13.57 0.66
C ALA A 108 24.94 13.44 0.17
N ILE A 109 24.09 12.94 1.04
CA ILE A 109 22.71 12.51 0.73
C ILE A 109 21.79 13.72 0.76
N ASN A 110 21.56 14.33 -0.39
CA ASN A 110 20.79 15.58 -0.54
C ASN A 110 19.27 15.39 -0.60
N GLY A 111 18.76 14.16 -0.49
CA GLY A 111 17.34 13.84 -0.58
C GLY A 111 17.08 12.36 -0.32
N ALA A 112 15.98 11.83 -0.83
CA ALA A 112 15.63 10.43 -0.60
C ALA A 112 16.70 9.47 -1.16
N ALA A 113 17.10 8.48 -0.33
CA ALA A 113 17.99 7.38 -0.67
C ALA A 113 17.27 6.07 -0.35
N LEU A 114 16.66 5.43 -1.37
CA LEU A 114 15.82 4.27 -1.20
C LEU A 114 16.38 3.06 -1.95
N GLY A 115 16.28 1.87 -1.35
CA GLY A 115 16.72 0.64 -1.97
C GLY A 115 18.18 0.70 -2.42
N GLY A 116 18.45 0.42 -3.69
CA GLY A 116 19.78 0.52 -4.28
C GLY A 116 20.49 1.86 -4.04
N GLY A 117 19.74 2.95 -3.82
CA GLY A 117 20.31 4.25 -3.45
C GLY A 117 20.87 4.27 -2.04
N LEU A 118 20.22 3.62 -1.11
CA LEU A 118 20.78 3.44 0.23
C LEU A 118 21.94 2.43 0.20
N GLU A 119 21.88 1.38 -0.63
CA GLU A 119 22.96 0.42 -0.81
C GLU A 119 24.25 1.10 -1.31
N LEU A 120 24.14 2.05 -2.25
CA LEU A 120 25.25 2.88 -2.69
C LEU A 120 25.79 3.75 -1.54
N ALA A 121 24.93 4.39 -0.76
CA ALA A 121 25.34 5.19 0.39
C ALA A 121 26.04 4.34 1.47
N LEU A 122 25.56 3.11 1.72
CA LEU A 122 26.18 2.19 2.67
C LEU A 122 27.54 1.66 2.20
N ALA A 123 27.81 1.68 0.90
CA ALA A 123 29.13 1.36 0.34
C ALA A 123 30.14 2.54 0.50
N CYS A 124 29.69 3.73 0.88
CA CYS A 124 30.57 4.83 1.25
C CYS A 124 31.03 4.68 2.71
N HIS A 125 32.20 5.25 3.03
CA HIS A 125 32.78 5.17 4.38
C HIS A 125 32.03 6.03 5.41
N HIS A 126 31.41 7.11 4.95
CA HIS A 126 30.64 8.04 5.80
C HIS A 126 29.42 8.58 5.07
N ARG A 127 28.34 8.84 5.79
CA ARG A 127 27.02 9.24 5.25
C ARG A 127 26.53 10.47 5.98
N ILE A 128 26.36 11.56 5.24
CA ILE A 128 25.81 12.83 5.74
C ILE A 128 24.47 13.05 5.03
N ALA A 129 23.39 13.16 5.78
CA ALA A 129 22.06 13.35 5.23
C ALA A 129 21.53 14.76 5.46
N LEU A 130 20.96 15.36 4.41
CA LEU A 130 20.26 16.63 4.48
C LEU A 130 18.85 16.44 5.07
N ASP A 131 18.52 17.17 6.14
CA ASP A 131 17.16 17.21 6.68
C ASP A 131 16.27 18.13 5.84
N ALA A 132 15.85 17.61 4.69
CA ALA A 132 14.99 18.31 3.74
C ALA A 132 13.60 17.69 3.69
N PRO A 133 12.54 18.46 3.32
CA PRO A 133 11.22 17.95 3.09
C PRO A 133 11.24 16.82 2.04
N GLY A 134 10.72 15.63 2.41
CA GLY A 134 10.70 14.46 1.53
C GLY A 134 11.95 13.60 1.57
N SER A 135 13.01 13.96 2.30
CA SER A 135 14.16 13.07 2.56
C SER A 135 13.70 11.81 3.30
N LYS A 136 13.95 10.66 2.68
CA LYS A 136 13.62 9.34 3.20
C LYS A 136 14.76 8.37 2.94
N LEU A 137 15.11 7.57 3.93
CA LEU A 137 16.13 6.54 3.82
C LEU A 137 15.54 5.19 4.23
N GLY A 138 15.80 4.14 3.46
CA GLY A 138 15.28 2.82 3.79
C GLY A 138 15.31 1.82 2.65
N PHE A 139 14.84 0.62 2.97
CA PHE A 139 14.74 -0.49 2.04
C PHE A 139 13.27 -0.89 1.84
N PRO A 140 12.58 -0.28 0.85
CA PRO A 140 11.18 -0.62 0.56
C PRO A 140 11.01 -1.95 -0.18
N GLU A 141 12.08 -2.64 -0.55
CA GLU A 141 12.09 -3.84 -1.39
C GLU A 141 11.15 -4.93 -0.89
N VAL A 142 11.06 -5.15 0.42
CA VAL A 142 10.16 -6.16 0.99
C VAL A 142 8.68 -5.88 0.68
N THR A 143 8.30 -4.62 0.51
CA THR A 143 6.93 -4.22 0.11
C THR A 143 6.65 -4.45 -1.37
N LEU A 144 7.67 -4.79 -2.14
CA LEU A 144 7.61 -5.18 -3.55
C LEU A 144 7.86 -6.69 -3.75
N GLY A 145 7.91 -7.46 -2.66
CA GLY A 145 8.14 -8.90 -2.72
C GLY A 145 9.58 -9.31 -3.01
N ILE A 146 10.55 -8.41 -2.90
CA ILE A 146 11.98 -8.67 -3.08
C ILE A 146 12.77 -8.26 -1.82
N LEU A 147 14.07 -8.43 -1.83
CA LEU A 147 15.00 -7.98 -0.78
C LEU A 147 16.02 -6.97 -1.36
N PRO A 148 16.73 -6.18 -0.53
CA PRO A 148 17.85 -5.35 -0.98
C PRO A 148 18.94 -6.25 -1.58
N GLY A 149 19.14 -6.17 -2.89
CA GLY A 149 19.89 -7.17 -3.65
C GLY A 149 21.33 -6.79 -4.00
N LEU A 150 21.79 -5.59 -3.61
CA LEU A 150 23.12 -5.06 -3.96
C LEU A 150 24.08 -4.94 -2.76
N GLY A 151 23.79 -5.71 -1.71
CA GLY A 151 24.57 -5.75 -0.48
C GLY A 151 23.90 -5.02 0.69
N GLY A 152 22.63 -4.62 0.54
CA GLY A 152 21.89 -3.91 1.58
C GLY A 152 21.63 -4.76 2.81
N VAL A 153 21.25 -6.02 2.66
CA VAL A 153 21.09 -6.97 3.78
C VAL A 153 22.44 -7.15 4.48
N THR A 154 23.47 -7.47 3.70
CA THR A 154 24.81 -7.76 4.21
C THR A 154 25.40 -6.57 4.96
N ARG A 155 25.40 -5.36 4.37
CA ARG A 155 25.95 -4.14 5.01
C ARG A 155 25.17 -3.76 6.25
N THR A 156 23.84 -3.76 6.16
CA THR A 156 22.99 -3.38 7.31
C THR A 156 23.23 -4.30 8.50
N VAL A 157 23.29 -5.60 8.27
CA VAL A 157 23.58 -6.59 9.34
C VAL A 157 24.98 -6.39 9.91
N ARG A 158 25.97 -6.09 9.08
CA ARG A 158 27.33 -5.76 9.57
C ARG A 158 27.34 -4.49 10.41
N MET A 159 26.60 -3.47 10.03
CA MET A 159 26.56 -2.20 10.75
C MET A 159 25.78 -2.26 12.07
N LEU A 160 24.59 -2.83 12.04
CA LEU A 160 23.60 -2.73 13.12
C LEU A 160 23.49 -4.01 13.97
N GLY A 161 24.03 -5.12 13.46
CA GLY A 161 23.77 -6.44 14.00
C GLY A 161 22.45 -7.03 13.52
N LEU A 162 22.33 -8.35 13.66
CA LEU A 162 21.25 -9.14 13.06
C LEU A 162 19.86 -8.71 13.54
N MET A 163 19.67 -8.56 14.86
CA MET A 163 18.35 -8.26 15.43
C MET A 163 17.83 -6.89 15.01
N VAL A 164 18.64 -5.85 15.16
CA VAL A 164 18.25 -4.47 14.82
C VAL A 164 17.99 -4.35 13.31
N ALA A 165 18.88 -4.89 12.49
CA ALA A 165 18.71 -4.87 11.03
C ALA A 165 17.39 -5.50 10.59
N LEU A 166 17.02 -6.66 11.15
CA LEU A 166 15.79 -7.37 10.81
C LEU A 166 14.54 -6.65 11.34
N THR A 167 14.52 -6.24 12.61
CA THR A 167 13.30 -5.72 13.26
C THR A 167 12.99 -4.27 12.90
N GLU A 168 14.02 -3.44 12.71
CA GLU A 168 13.84 -2.00 12.53
C GLU A 168 13.89 -1.54 11.06
N LEU A 169 14.46 -2.35 10.15
CA LEU A 169 14.67 -1.89 8.78
C LEU A 169 14.24 -2.90 7.72
N LEU A 170 14.85 -4.08 7.67
CA LEU A 170 14.79 -4.96 6.49
C LEU A 170 13.45 -5.67 6.26
N THR A 171 12.79 -6.18 7.33
CA THR A 171 11.54 -6.97 7.18
C THR A 171 10.27 -6.13 7.15
N ARG A 172 10.37 -4.83 7.37
CA ARG A 172 9.21 -3.92 7.40
C ARG A 172 9.12 -2.96 6.23
N GLY A 173 10.21 -2.77 5.50
CA GLY A 173 10.26 -1.79 4.40
C GLY A 173 10.08 -0.34 4.85
N GLN A 174 10.49 -0.03 6.08
CA GLN A 174 10.32 1.31 6.64
C GLN A 174 11.19 2.33 5.93
N GLN A 175 10.64 3.52 5.73
CA GLN A 175 11.35 4.68 5.23
C GLN A 175 11.52 5.68 6.38
N LEU A 176 12.75 5.87 6.82
CA LEU A 176 13.13 6.69 7.95
C LEU A 176 13.38 8.14 7.51
N ARG A 177 13.05 9.10 8.37
CA ARG A 177 13.55 10.47 8.22
C ARG A 177 15.04 10.54 8.59
N PRO A 178 15.81 11.54 8.12
CA PRO A 178 17.24 11.63 8.40
C PRO A 178 17.59 11.46 9.89
N ALA A 179 16.94 12.17 10.80
CA ALA A 179 17.17 12.05 12.23
C ALA A 179 16.89 10.64 12.81
N GLN A 180 15.91 9.91 12.26
CA GLN A 180 15.63 8.53 12.66
C GLN A 180 16.71 7.57 12.13
N ALA A 181 17.20 7.84 10.91
CA ALA A 181 18.27 7.06 10.29
C ALA A 181 19.62 7.25 11.03
N GLU A 182 19.90 8.46 11.50
CA GLU A 182 21.04 8.76 12.36
C GLU A 182 20.93 8.04 13.72
N GLN A 183 19.77 8.16 14.37
CA GLN A 183 19.51 7.46 15.64
C GLN A 183 19.65 5.93 15.51
N LEU A 184 19.28 5.37 14.35
CA LEU A 184 19.45 3.95 14.07
C LEU A 184 20.92 3.58 13.75
N GLY A 185 21.72 4.52 13.28
CA GLY A 185 23.13 4.32 12.93
C GLY A 185 23.38 3.93 11.47
N ILE A 186 22.41 4.17 10.57
CA ILE A 186 22.62 4.00 9.11
C ILE A 186 23.04 5.28 8.41
N VAL A 187 22.93 6.42 9.09
CA VAL A 187 23.49 7.72 8.73
C VAL A 187 24.37 8.16 9.88
N ASP A 188 25.49 8.80 9.57
CA ASP A 188 26.49 9.20 10.56
C ASP A 188 26.27 10.64 11.04
N GLU A 189 25.79 11.53 10.17
CA GLU A 189 25.51 12.94 10.48
C GLU A 189 24.26 13.43 9.75
N VAL A 190 23.52 14.35 10.39
CA VAL A 190 22.38 15.07 9.79
C VAL A 190 22.67 16.55 9.81
N VAL A 191 22.43 17.22 8.68
CA VAL A 191 22.69 18.66 8.49
C VAL A 191 21.46 19.39 7.98
N ALA A 192 21.39 20.70 8.24
CA ALA A 192 20.23 21.51 7.90
C ALA A 192 20.26 22.10 6.48
N ASN A 193 21.44 22.21 5.87
CA ASN A 193 21.60 22.85 4.55
C ASN A 193 22.72 22.19 3.72
N PRO A 194 22.69 22.36 2.39
CA PRO A 194 23.68 21.73 1.49
C PRO A 194 25.12 22.22 1.69
N GLU A 195 25.32 23.47 2.04
CA GLU A 195 26.67 24.03 2.24
C GLU A 195 27.37 23.36 3.42
N GLU A 196 26.64 23.21 4.52
CA GLU A 196 27.13 22.49 5.69
C GLU A 196 27.44 21.02 5.34
N MET A 197 26.60 20.37 4.54
CA MET A 197 26.83 18.99 4.12
C MET A 197 28.18 18.81 3.41
N PHE A 198 28.52 19.69 2.47
CA PHE A 198 29.80 19.62 1.78
C PHE A 198 30.98 20.03 2.67
N THR A 199 30.80 20.99 3.59
CA THR A 199 31.80 21.35 4.56
C THR A 199 32.16 20.21 5.48
N ARG A 200 31.14 19.56 6.06
CA ARG A 200 31.32 18.38 6.91
C ARG A 200 31.95 17.20 6.16
N ALA A 201 31.59 17.00 4.90
CA ALA A 201 32.20 15.96 4.07
C ALA A 201 33.69 16.18 3.87
N ARG A 202 34.13 17.42 3.58
CA ARG A 202 35.56 17.75 3.44
C ARG A 202 36.32 17.62 4.76
N GLU A 203 35.75 18.10 5.86
CA GLU A 203 36.33 17.97 7.21
C GLU A 203 36.54 16.49 7.56
N TRP A 204 35.52 15.63 7.30
CA TRP A 204 35.63 14.24 7.60
C TRP A 204 36.72 13.56 6.74
N ILE A 205 36.78 13.87 5.45
CA ILE A 205 37.80 13.33 4.52
C ILE A 205 39.21 13.70 5.05
N ALA A 206 39.42 14.94 5.44
CA ALA A 206 40.70 15.41 5.95
C ALA A 206 41.10 14.68 7.26
N ALA A 207 40.13 14.40 8.13
CA ALA A 207 40.36 13.72 9.40
C ALA A 207 40.58 12.19 9.23
N HIS A 208 40.12 11.59 8.12
CA HIS A 208 40.13 10.15 7.93
C HIS A 208 40.81 9.69 6.61
N PRO A 209 42.09 10.06 6.38
CA PRO A 209 42.75 9.82 5.07
C PRO A 209 42.93 8.34 4.72
N ARG A 210 42.74 7.44 5.68
CA ARG A 210 42.84 5.97 5.53
C ARG A 210 41.54 5.27 5.94
N ALA A 211 40.40 5.85 5.60
CA ALA A 211 39.11 5.27 5.89
C ALA A 211 38.96 3.86 5.28
N GLN A 212 38.41 2.94 6.03
CA GLN A 212 38.11 1.57 5.62
C GLN A 212 36.73 1.20 6.18
N GLN A 213 36.03 0.31 5.50
CA GLN A 213 34.79 -0.25 6.05
C GLN A 213 35.10 -1.12 7.28
N PRO A 214 34.26 -1.08 8.32
CA PRO A 214 34.49 -1.84 9.54
C PRO A 214 34.73 -3.34 9.30
N TRP A 215 33.98 -3.94 8.36
CA TRP A 215 34.09 -5.36 8.01
C TRP A 215 35.34 -5.73 7.20
N ASP A 216 36.07 -4.77 6.70
CA ASP A 216 37.36 -5.00 6.01
C ASP A 216 38.55 -4.88 6.99
N VAL A 217 38.30 -4.46 8.24
CA VAL A 217 39.31 -4.38 9.29
C VAL A 217 39.51 -5.75 9.94
N ARG A 218 40.78 -6.18 10.06
CA ARG A 218 41.11 -7.47 10.69
C ARG A 218 40.57 -7.53 12.13
N GLY A 219 39.82 -8.60 12.45
CA GLY A 219 39.27 -8.80 13.79
C GLY A 219 37.92 -8.13 14.01
N TYR A 220 37.30 -7.54 12.98
CA TYR A 220 35.97 -7.00 13.05
C TYR A 220 34.96 -8.04 13.59
N LYS A 221 34.05 -7.59 14.44
CA LYS A 221 32.97 -8.41 14.99
C LYS A 221 31.62 -7.75 14.72
N ILE A 222 30.67 -8.52 14.23
CA ILE A 222 29.30 -8.04 13.99
C ILE A 222 28.68 -7.62 15.33
N PRO A 223 28.05 -6.44 15.42
CA PRO A 223 27.33 -6.01 16.62
C PRO A 223 26.28 -7.06 17.03
N GLY A 224 26.22 -7.39 18.32
CA GLY A 224 25.34 -8.43 18.86
C GLY A 224 25.75 -9.87 18.53
N GLY A 225 26.82 -10.07 17.72
CA GLY A 225 27.38 -11.38 17.44
C GLY A 225 26.78 -12.12 16.23
N THR A 226 26.96 -13.44 16.23
CA THR A 226 26.48 -14.36 15.18
C THR A 226 25.58 -15.44 15.79
N PRO A 227 24.95 -16.33 14.99
CA PRO A 227 24.18 -17.47 15.52
C PRO A 227 24.93 -18.37 16.51
N ALA A 228 26.27 -18.37 16.47
CA ALA A 228 27.11 -19.07 17.46
C ALA A 228 27.20 -18.33 18.82
N THR A 229 26.76 -17.10 18.91
CA THR A 229 26.73 -16.32 20.17
C THR A 229 25.57 -16.83 21.02
N PRO A 230 25.79 -17.19 22.32
CA PRO A 230 24.77 -17.82 23.14
C PRO A 230 23.42 -17.08 23.20
N GLN A 231 23.44 -15.75 23.29
CA GLN A 231 22.23 -14.96 23.32
C GLN A 231 21.42 -15.06 22.01
N LEU A 232 22.07 -14.97 20.85
CA LEU A 232 21.41 -15.12 19.56
C LEU A 232 20.95 -16.56 19.31
N ALA A 233 21.75 -17.56 19.70
CA ALA A 233 21.39 -18.96 19.59
C ALA A 233 20.08 -19.31 20.32
N GLN A 234 19.79 -18.63 21.45
CA GLN A 234 18.54 -18.79 22.20
C GLN A 234 17.34 -18.10 21.53
N MET A 235 17.55 -16.95 20.87
CA MET A 235 16.47 -16.13 20.31
C MET A 235 16.10 -16.49 18.87
N LEU A 236 17.08 -16.86 18.05
CA LEU A 236 16.89 -17.09 16.62
C LEU A 236 15.86 -18.18 16.28
N PRO A 237 15.75 -19.31 16.98
CA PRO A 237 14.76 -20.34 16.68
C PRO A 237 13.31 -19.86 16.77
N ALA A 238 13.02 -18.82 17.56
CA ALA A 238 11.69 -18.23 17.67
C ALA A 238 11.37 -17.23 16.55
N PHE A 239 12.38 -16.76 15.81
CA PHE A 239 12.21 -15.68 14.82
C PHE A 239 11.30 -16.08 13.63
N PRO A 240 11.46 -17.27 13.00
CA PRO A 240 10.56 -17.71 11.94
C PRO A 240 9.10 -17.79 12.38
N ALA A 241 8.83 -18.26 13.59
CA ALA A 241 7.48 -18.32 14.15
C ALA A 241 6.90 -16.92 14.40
N THR A 242 7.72 -15.99 14.91
CA THR A 242 7.35 -14.58 15.09
C THR A 242 7.03 -13.93 13.76
N LEU A 243 7.86 -14.15 12.74
CA LEU A 243 7.66 -13.63 11.39
C LEU A 243 6.38 -14.19 10.76
N ARG A 244 6.15 -15.51 10.85
CA ARG A 244 4.90 -16.14 10.40
C ARG A 244 3.67 -15.55 11.08
N LYS A 245 3.75 -15.27 12.39
CA LYS A 245 2.68 -14.61 13.15
C LYS A 245 2.43 -13.17 12.63
N GLN A 246 3.49 -12.41 12.34
CA GLN A 246 3.36 -11.06 11.78
C GLN A 246 2.70 -11.07 10.39
N LEU A 247 3.08 -12.03 9.56
CA LEU A 247 2.52 -12.25 8.23
C LEU A 247 1.16 -12.97 8.26
N LYS A 248 0.70 -13.41 9.43
CA LYS A 248 -0.54 -14.20 9.60
C LYS A 248 -0.56 -15.49 8.76
N GLY A 249 0.59 -15.97 8.34
CA GLY A 249 0.75 -17.13 7.47
C GLY A 249 0.57 -16.86 5.98
N ALA A 250 0.41 -15.60 5.57
CA ALA A 250 0.31 -15.22 4.15
C ALA A 250 1.53 -15.68 3.33
N PRO A 251 1.36 -16.05 2.04
CA PRO A 251 2.44 -16.56 1.19
C PRO A 251 3.32 -15.41 0.67
N MET A 252 4.06 -14.77 1.57
CA MET A 252 4.99 -13.69 1.30
C MET A 252 6.42 -14.16 1.55
N PRO A 253 7.19 -14.59 0.53
CA PRO A 253 8.50 -15.18 0.72
C PRO A 253 9.59 -14.16 1.10
N ALA A 254 9.49 -12.90 0.67
CA ALA A 254 10.55 -11.92 0.84
C ALA A 254 11.03 -11.72 2.30
N PRO A 255 10.17 -11.58 3.32
CA PRO A 255 10.62 -11.46 4.71
C PRO A 255 11.39 -12.68 5.20
N HIS A 256 11.01 -13.89 4.77
CA HIS A 256 11.71 -15.13 5.11
C HIS A 256 13.08 -15.22 4.43
N HIS A 257 13.17 -14.82 3.16
CA HIS A 257 14.44 -14.78 2.42
C HIS A 257 15.40 -13.74 3.00
N ILE A 258 14.90 -12.59 3.43
CA ILE A 258 15.68 -11.58 4.17
C ILE A 258 16.25 -12.20 5.46
N LEU A 259 15.43 -12.90 6.23
CA LEU A 259 15.87 -13.58 7.45
C LEU A 259 16.99 -14.60 7.15
N CYS A 260 16.78 -15.46 6.16
CA CYS A 260 17.77 -16.47 5.78
C CYS A 260 19.07 -15.84 5.30
N ALA A 261 19.02 -14.89 4.36
CA ALA A 261 20.19 -14.19 3.85
C ALA A 261 20.97 -13.48 4.98
N ALA A 262 20.26 -12.82 5.89
CA ALA A 262 20.86 -12.14 7.03
C ALA A 262 21.56 -13.13 7.98
N VAL A 263 20.91 -14.22 8.35
CA VAL A 263 21.45 -15.22 9.28
C VAL A 263 22.65 -15.96 8.68
N GLU A 264 22.51 -16.48 7.46
CA GLU A 264 23.59 -17.20 6.76
C GLU A 264 24.81 -16.28 6.51
N GLY A 265 24.54 -15.03 6.08
CA GLY A 265 25.57 -14.03 5.81
C GLY A 265 26.43 -13.67 7.02
N THR A 266 25.94 -13.84 8.26
CA THR A 266 26.75 -13.62 9.47
C THR A 266 27.76 -14.72 9.77
N GLN A 267 27.66 -15.87 9.10
CA GLN A 267 28.46 -17.06 9.37
C GLN A 267 29.64 -17.21 8.39
N VAL A 268 29.75 -16.31 7.43
CA VAL A 268 30.76 -16.32 6.38
C VAL A 268 31.46 -14.97 6.25
N ASP A 269 32.50 -14.88 5.42
CA ASP A 269 33.14 -13.61 5.07
C ASP A 269 32.16 -12.68 4.31
N PHE A 270 32.55 -11.41 4.16
CA PHE A 270 31.70 -10.39 3.57
C PHE A 270 31.35 -10.68 2.09
N ASP A 271 32.33 -11.09 1.29
CA ASP A 271 32.14 -11.29 -0.14
C ASP A 271 31.30 -12.56 -0.40
N THR A 272 31.43 -13.61 0.41
CA THR A 272 30.53 -14.78 0.42
C THR A 272 29.11 -14.42 0.86
N ALA A 273 28.95 -13.54 1.86
CA ALA A 273 27.64 -13.06 2.28
C ALA A 273 26.89 -12.33 1.15
N LEU A 274 27.61 -11.54 0.33
CA LEU A 274 27.04 -10.91 -0.85
C LEU A 274 26.53 -11.92 -1.89
N GLN A 275 27.18 -13.07 -2.04
CA GLN A 275 26.74 -14.14 -2.93
C GLN A 275 25.48 -14.84 -2.40
N ILE A 276 25.43 -15.11 -1.09
CA ILE A 276 24.25 -15.68 -0.43
C ILE A 276 23.03 -14.75 -0.63
N GLU A 277 23.20 -13.47 -0.41
CA GLU A 277 22.16 -12.44 -0.64
C GLU A 277 21.68 -12.47 -2.10
N THR A 278 22.59 -12.57 -3.09
CA THR A 278 22.23 -12.66 -4.50
C THR A 278 21.38 -13.89 -4.79
N ARG A 279 21.70 -15.06 -4.22
CA ARG A 279 20.92 -16.29 -4.41
C ARG A 279 19.47 -16.11 -3.95
N TYR A 280 19.26 -15.56 -2.76
CA TYR A 280 17.92 -15.28 -2.24
C TYR A 280 17.18 -14.20 -3.04
N PHE A 281 17.90 -13.18 -3.51
CA PHE A 281 17.32 -12.16 -4.38
C PHE A 281 16.81 -12.74 -5.69
N LEU A 282 17.59 -13.60 -6.35
CA LEU A 282 17.22 -14.22 -7.64
C LEU A 282 15.98 -15.09 -7.51
N ASP A 283 15.86 -15.87 -6.45
CA ASP A 283 14.67 -16.69 -6.19
C ASP A 283 13.42 -15.82 -6.05
N LEU A 284 13.52 -14.69 -5.33
CA LEU A 284 12.40 -13.74 -5.21
C LEU A 284 12.10 -13.04 -6.54
N ALA A 285 13.09 -12.51 -7.22
CA ALA A 285 12.93 -11.71 -8.43
C ALA A 285 12.34 -12.51 -9.61
N THR A 286 12.64 -13.80 -9.70
CA THR A 286 12.06 -14.70 -10.70
C THR A 286 10.69 -15.25 -10.29
N GLY A 287 10.32 -15.11 -9.02
CA GLY A 287 9.05 -15.58 -8.46
C GLY A 287 7.85 -14.72 -8.86
N GLN A 288 6.68 -15.36 -8.97
CA GLN A 288 5.44 -14.66 -9.37
C GLN A 288 5.01 -13.60 -8.36
N VAL A 289 5.20 -13.82 -7.05
CA VAL A 289 4.81 -12.87 -6.00
C VAL A 289 5.50 -11.52 -6.18
N ALA A 290 6.80 -11.50 -6.47
CA ALA A 290 7.53 -10.24 -6.71
C ALA A 290 6.99 -9.51 -7.94
N LYS A 291 6.71 -10.22 -9.03
CA LYS A 291 6.11 -9.64 -10.26
C LYS A 291 4.75 -9.02 -9.98
N ASN A 292 3.89 -9.72 -9.26
CA ASN A 292 2.57 -9.25 -8.85
C ASN A 292 2.68 -7.96 -8.02
N MET A 293 3.52 -7.98 -6.98
CA MET A 293 3.68 -6.84 -6.09
C MET A 293 4.34 -5.63 -6.77
N ILE A 294 5.35 -5.86 -7.62
CA ILE A 294 5.98 -4.79 -8.42
C ILE A 294 4.94 -4.18 -9.37
N ASN A 295 4.12 -5.02 -10.05
CA ASN A 295 3.09 -4.50 -10.93
C ASN A 295 2.13 -3.58 -10.18
N ALA A 296 1.54 -4.04 -9.09
CA ALA A 296 0.56 -3.26 -8.32
C ALA A 296 1.18 -2.04 -7.64
N PHE A 297 2.21 -2.23 -6.81
CA PHE A 297 2.72 -1.18 -5.93
C PHE A 297 3.70 -0.22 -6.58
N PHE A 298 4.16 -0.52 -7.79
CA PHE A 298 4.97 0.43 -8.55
C PHE A 298 4.26 0.89 -9.83
N PHE A 299 3.91 -0.01 -10.75
CA PHE A 299 3.36 0.40 -12.05
C PHE A 299 1.92 0.90 -11.95
N ASP A 300 1.01 0.13 -11.34
CA ASP A 300 -0.40 0.50 -11.22
C ASP A 300 -0.56 1.76 -10.35
N LEU A 301 0.13 1.85 -9.20
CA LEU A 301 0.14 3.05 -8.37
C LEU A 301 0.73 4.26 -9.08
N GLN A 302 1.79 4.07 -9.88
CA GLN A 302 2.37 5.18 -10.65
C GLN A 302 1.40 5.67 -11.72
N HIS A 303 0.69 4.76 -12.40
CA HIS A 303 -0.36 5.09 -13.36
C HIS A 303 -1.45 5.94 -12.71
N ILE A 304 -1.99 5.47 -11.58
CA ILE A 304 -3.05 6.18 -10.83
C ILE A 304 -2.55 7.55 -10.33
N ASN A 305 -1.37 7.60 -9.72
CA ASN A 305 -0.82 8.84 -9.18
C ASN A 305 -0.50 9.90 -10.25
N LYS A 306 -0.23 9.48 -11.49
CA LYS A 306 -0.07 10.37 -12.65
C LYS A 306 -1.40 10.81 -13.26
N GLY A 307 -2.53 10.37 -12.71
CA GLY A 307 -3.85 10.69 -13.20
C GLY A 307 -4.27 9.84 -14.39
N GLY A 308 -3.90 8.55 -14.45
CA GLY A 308 -4.20 7.65 -15.57
C GLY A 308 -5.68 7.57 -15.94
N SER A 309 -6.58 7.68 -14.95
CA SER A 309 -8.04 7.72 -15.15
C SER A 309 -8.61 9.16 -15.17
N ARG A 310 -7.77 10.19 -15.11
CA ARG A 310 -8.20 11.59 -15.13
C ARG A 310 -8.47 12.04 -16.57
N PRO A 311 -9.67 12.60 -16.88
CA PRO A 311 -9.94 13.16 -18.20
C PRO A 311 -8.95 14.25 -18.60
N ASP A 312 -8.51 14.19 -19.86
CA ASP A 312 -7.59 15.18 -20.44
C ASP A 312 -8.30 16.52 -20.76
N GLY A 313 -7.50 17.59 -20.85
CA GLY A 313 -7.99 18.92 -21.29
C GLY A 313 -8.61 19.78 -20.20
N TYR A 314 -8.72 19.30 -18.98
CA TYR A 314 -9.23 20.04 -17.83
C TYR A 314 -8.09 20.57 -16.94
N PRO A 315 -8.12 21.87 -16.54
CA PRO A 315 -7.11 22.42 -15.63
C PRO A 315 -7.17 21.71 -14.28
N GLN A 316 -6.02 21.58 -13.63
CA GLN A 316 -5.97 21.04 -12.26
C GLN A 316 -6.68 22.02 -11.31
N ARG A 317 -7.61 21.50 -10.50
CA ARG A 317 -8.37 22.27 -9.52
C ARG A 317 -7.81 22.08 -8.13
N THR A 318 -7.74 23.16 -7.35
CA THR A 318 -7.37 23.14 -5.93
C THR A 318 -8.51 23.68 -5.12
N PHE A 319 -8.99 22.90 -4.16
CA PHE A 319 -10.11 23.24 -3.29
C PHE A 319 -9.62 23.91 -2.02
N ARG A 320 -10.36 24.91 -1.55
CA ARG A 320 -9.99 25.74 -0.39
C ARG A 320 -10.92 25.59 0.79
N LYS A 321 -12.23 25.52 0.54
CA LYS A 321 -13.25 25.44 1.59
C LYS A 321 -14.24 24.34 1.28
N VAL A 322 -14.37 23.37 2.17
CA VAL A 322 -15.26 22.23 2.01
C VAL A 322 -16.40 22.23 3.03
N GLY A 323 -17.61 22.01 2.55
CA GLY A 323 -18.78 21.68 3.36
C GLY A 323 -18.88 20.16 3.51
N VAL A 324 -18.81 19.66 4.75
CA VAL A 324 -19.07 18.25 5.07
C VAL A 324 -20.44 18.14 5.73
N LEU A 325 -21.37 17.46 5.06
CA LEU A 325 -22.75 17.30 5.53
C LEU A 325 -22.88 15.96 6.25
N GLY A 326 -23.14 16.01 7.54
CA GLY A 326 -23.13 14.87 8.46
C GLY A 326 -21.80 14.76 9.22
N ALA A 327 -21.88 14.84 10.56
CA ALA A 327 -20.72 14.77 11.46
C ALA A 327 -20.58 13.41 12.15
N GLY A 328 -21.19 12.38 11.59
CA GLY A 328 -21.04 10.99 12.01
C GLY A 328 -19.61 10.45 11.79
N MET A 329 -19.43 9.15 11.95
CA MET A 329 -18.11 8.49 11.84
C MET A 329 -17.38 8.82 10.53
N MET A 330 -18.09 8.77 9.39
CA MET A 330 -17.49 9.05 8.08
C MET A 330 -17.22 10.54 7.90
N GLY A 331 -18.19 11.41 8.12
CA GLY A 331 -18.02 12.86 7.95
C GLY A 331 -16.97 13.46 8.87
N ALA A 332 -16.87 13.00 10.12
CA ALA A 332 -15.80 13.40 11.04
C ALA A 332 -14.39 13.04 10.51
N GLY A 333 -14.25 11.84 9.93
CA GLY A 333 -12.99 11.39 9.31
C GLY A 333 -12.66 12.11 8.00
N ILE A 334 -13.68 12.44 7.19
CA ILE A 334 -13.55 13.24 5.95
C ILE A 334 -13.11 14.66 6.32
N ALA A 335 -13.76 15.30 7.30
CA ALA A 335 -13.39 16.61 7.82
C ALA A 335 -11.92 16.67 8.27
N TYR A 336 -11.47 15.67 9.03
CA TYR A 336 -10.06 15.54 9.42
C TYR A 336 -9.13 15.47 8.21
N SER A 337 -9.46 14.66 7.21
CA SER A 337 -8.61 14.46 6.02
C SER A 337 -8.49 15.74 5.18
N CYS A 338 -9.60 16.47 5.01
CA CYS A 338 -9.64 17.75 4.31
C CYS A 338 -8.85 18.85 5.07
N ALA A 339 -9.07 18.98 6.39
CA ALA A 339 -8.33 19.94 7.21
C ALA A 339 -6.82 19.67 7.22
N ARG A 340 -6.40 18.39 7.26
CA ARG A 340 -5.00 17.98 7.17
C ARG A 340 -4.36 18.33 5.82
N ALA A 341 -5.17 18.42 4.77
CA ALA A 341 -4.73 18.86 3.44
C ALA A 341 -4.69 20.39 3.30
N GLY A 342 -5.03 21.14 4.34
CA GLY A 342 -4.98 22.59 4.36
C GLY A 342 -6.28 23.30 3.98
N MET A 343 -7.38 22.57 3.78
CA MET A 343 -8.70 23.15 3.50
C MET A 343 -9.35 23.67 4.79
N ASP A 344 -10.13 24.72 4.66
CA ASP A 344 -11.08 25.14 5.69
C ASP A 344 -12.35 24.27 5.60
N VAL A 345 -12.80 23.72 6.71
CA VAL A 345 -13.88 22.74 6.75
C VAL A 345 -15.06 23.29 7.54
N VAL A 346 -16.23 23.32 6.93
CA VAL A 346 -17.51 23.54 7.61
C VAL A 346 -18.16 22.17 7.83
N LEU A 347 -18.14 21.71 9.09
CA LEU A 347 -18.71 20.42 9.46
C LEU A 347 -20.14 20.64 9.98
N LYS A 348 -21.13 20.37 9.12
CA LYS A 348 -22.55 20.59 9.39
C LYS A 348 -23.26 19.31 9.83
N ASP A 349 -24.06 19.41 10.88
CA ASP A 349 -25.02 18.36 11.26
C ASP A 349 -26.37 18.96 11.62
N VAL A 350 -27.33 18.15 12.07
CA VAL A 350 -28.68 18.55 12.46
C VAL A 350 -28.69 19.53 13.65
N ASP A 351 -27.70 19.42 14.53
CA ASP A 351 -27.48 20.33 15.66
C ASP A 351 -26.00 20.56 15.92
N LEU A 352 -25.66 21.64 16.59
CA LEU A 352 -24.29 22.04 16.90
C LEU A 352 -23.55 21.00 17.77
N ALA A 353 -24.25 20.41 18.75
CA ALA A 353 -23.62 19.43 19.65
C ALA A 353 -23.15 18.18 18.90
N THR A 354 -23.91 17.71 17.91
CA THR A 354 -23.53 16.62 17.02
C THR A 354 -22.35 17.01 16.14
N ALA A 355 -22.33 18.22 15.59
CA ALA A 355 -21.21 18.73 14.79
C ALA A 355 -19.93 18.88 15.64
N GLU A 356 -20.03 19.39 16.88
CA GLU A 356 -18.89 19.46 17.83
C GLU A 356 -18.33 18.08 18.19
N LYS A 357 -19.21 17.09 18.40
CA LYS A 357 -18.80 15.69 18.63
C LYS A 357 -18.03 15.14 17.44
N GLY A 358 -18.41 15.48 16.21
CA GLY A 358 -17.66 15.15 15.01
C GLY A 358 -16.26 15.80 15.00
N LYS A 359 -16.14 17.08 15.36
CA LYS A 359 -14.84 17.76 15.51
C LYS A 359 -13.97 17.11 16.59
N ALA A 360 -14.55 16.64 17.69
CA ALA A 360 -13.83 15.97 18.77
C ALA A 360 -13.15 14.68 18.32
N TYR A 361 -13.59 14.04 17.23
CA TYR A 361 -12.86 12.92 16.61
C TYR A 361 -11.48 13.36 16.13
N SER A 362 -11.40 14.49 15.42
CA SER A 362 -10.13 15.05 14.94
C SER A 362 -9.19 15.39 16.09
N ALA A 363 -9.71 16.00 17.18
CA ALA A 363 -8.93 16.26 18.39
C ALA A 363 -8.30 14.98 18.96
N LYS A 364 -9.10 13.91 19.08
CA LYS A 364 -8.63 12.61 19.60
C LYS A 364 -7.55 11.96 18.72
N VAL A 365 -7.63 12.10 17.39
CA VAL A 365 -6.61 11.59 16.46
C VAL A 365 -5.31 12.37 16.65
N LEU A 366 -5.40 13.69 16.74
CA LEU A 366 -4.25 14.58 16.89
C LEU A 366 -3.57 14.46 18.26
N ASP A 367 -4.32 14.34 19.34
CA ASP A 367 -3.80 14.12 20.69
C ASP A 367 -2.94 12.85 20.75
N ARG A 368 -3.38 11.79 20.07
CA ARG A 368 -2.58 10.55 19.93
C ARG A 368 -1.31 10.77 19.10
N ALA A 369 -1.35 11.64 18.09
CA ALA A 369 -0.17 11.95 17.30
C ALA A 369 0.85 12.76 18.12
N VAL A 370 0.38 13.74 18.90
CA VAL A 370 1.21 14.53 19.82
C VAL A 370 1.83 13.64 20.90
N SER A 371 1.04 12.78 21.55
CA SER A 371 1.55 11.88 22.60
C SER A 371 2.60 10.87 22.11
N ARG A 372 2.64 10.62 20.78
CA ARG A 372 3.64 9.75 20.14
C ARG A 372 4.78 10.51 19.48
N GLY A 373 4.89 11.82 19.69
CA GLY A 373 5.92 12.67 19.08
C GLY A 373 5.83 12.78 17.55
N ARG A 374 4.66 12.51 16.96
CA ARG A 374 4.42 12.60 15.51
C ARG A 374 3.87 13.95 15.06
N SER A 375 3.46 14.79 15.99
CA SER A 375 2.96 16.15 15.80
C SER A 375 3.26 16.99 17.04
N THR A 376 3.14 18.32 16.94
CA THR A 376 3.24 19.25 18.07
C THR A 376 1.86 19.73 18.49
N ALA A 377 1.76 20.38 19.67
CA ALA A 377 0.53 20.96 20.15
C ALA A 377 0.05 22.10 19.24
N GLU A 378 0.98 22.91 18.73
CA GLU A 378 0.71 24.02 17.81
C GLU A 378 0.12 23.49 16.49
N GLN A 379 0.70 22.45 15.90
CA GLN A 379 0.17 21.82 14.67
C GLN A 379 -1.22 21.21 14.88
N ARG A 380 -1.47 20.64 16.06
CA ARG A 380 -2.82 20.17 16.45
C ARG A 380 -3.81 21.31 16.44
N ASP A 381 -3.47 22.41 17.12
CA ASP A 381 -4.39 23.55 17.31
C ASP A 381 -4.66 24.27 15.99
N GLU A 382 -3.63 24.42 15.13
CA GLU A 382 -3.78 24.96 13.77
C GLU A 382 -4.74 24.11 12.92
N LEU A 383 -4.63 22.78 12.97
CA LEU A 383 -5.51 21.91 12.20
C LEU A 383 -6.94 21.95 12.73
N LEU A 384 -7.12 21.93 14.06
CA LEU A 384 -8.45 22.01 14.66
C LEU A 384 -9.14 23.37 14.41
N ALA A 385 -8.38 24.45 14.27
CA ALA A 385 -8.91 25.76 13.91
C ALA A 385 -9.54 25.80 12.51
N ARG A 386 -9.09 24.92 11.60
CA ARG A 386 -9.66 24.80 10.24
C ARG A 386 -11.04 24.12 10.22
N ILE A 387 -11.46 23.45 11.30
CA ILE A 387 -12.76 22.75 11.34
C ILE A 387 -13.76 23.59 12.15
N THR A 388 -14.76 24.11 11.46
CA THR A 388 -15.86 24.88 12.06
C THR A 388 -17.12 24.00 12.14
N PRO A 389 -17.53 23.56 13.34
CA PRO A 389 -18.78 22.83 13.52
C PRO A 389 -19.99 23.80 13.46
N THR A 390 -21.06 23.40 12.79
CA THR A 390 -22.25 24.21 12.66
C THR A 390 -23.53 23.39 12.49
N ALA A 391 -24.69 24.02 12.78
CA ALA A 391 -26.01 23.55 12.38
C ALA A 391 -26.61 24.43 11.27
N ASP A 392 -26.00 25.59 10.98
CA ASP A 392 -26.55 26.57 10.05
C ASP A 392 -26.02 26.31 8.63
N VAL A 393 -26.94 26.25 7.67
CA VAL A 393 -26.64 26.12 6.22
C VAL A 393 -25.91 27.38 5.72
N ALA A 394 -26.16 28.56 6.27
CA ALA A 394 -25.54 29.80 5.82
C ALA A 394 -24.00 29.81 5.96
N ASP A 395 -23.44 29.03 6.89
CA ASP A 395 -21.99 28.91 7.09
C ASP A 395 -21.27 28.19 5.92
N LEU A 396 -22.01 27.47 5.08
CA LEU A 396 -21.50 26.83 3.87
C LEU A 396 -21.18 27.82 2.75
N LYS A 397 -21.49 29.09 2.91
CA LYS A 397 -21.17 30.14 1.93
C LYS A 397 -19.66 30.15 1.62
N GLY A 398 -19.34 30.15 0.34
CA GLY A 398 -17.95 30.13 -0.14
C GLY A 398 -17.32 28.73 -0.18
N CYS A 399 -18.09 27.66 0.10
CA CYS A 399 -17.60 26.29 -0.12
C CYS A 399 -17.54 26.01 -1.62
N ASP A 400 -16.35 25.62 -2.09
CA ASP A 400 -16.08 25.20 -3.48
C ASP A 400 -16.13 23.66 -3.67
N LEU A 401 -16.33 22.95 -2.56
CA LEU A 401 -16.49 21.50 -2.48
C LEU A 401 -17.55 21.17 -1.42
N VAL A 402 -18.44 20.23 -1.71
CA VAL A 402 -19.37 19.65 -0.74
C VAL A 402 -19.25 18.14 -0.73
N ILE A 403 -19.12 17.54 0.45
CA ILE A 403 -19.09 16.07 0.60
C ILE A 403 -20.20 15.68 1.60
N GLU A 404 -21.23 15.02 1.09
CA GLU A 404 -22.34 14.52 1.88
C GLU A 404 -22.00 13.13 2.48
N ALA A 405 -22.21 12.99 3.79
CA ALA A 405 -22.00 11.79 4.58
C ALA A 405 -23.09 11.57 5.64
N VAL A 406 -24.35 11.88 5.31
CA VAL A 406 -25.53 11.63 6.16
C VAL A 406 -25.97 10.15 6.07
N PHE A 407 -27.04 9.78 6.79
CA PHE A 407 -27.56 8.41 6.75
C PHE A 407 -27.88 7.95 5.32
N GLU A 408 -27.78 6.64 5.08
CA GLU A 408 -27.94 5.98 3.75
C GLU A 408 -29.43 5.91 3.36
N ASP A 409 -30.05 7.07 3.19
CA ASP A 409 -31.43 7.25 2.77
C ASP A 409 -31.51 8.21 1.58
N PRO A 410 -32.04 7.78 0.41
CA PRO A 410 -32.07 8.62 -0.79
C PRO A 410 -32.83 9.93 -0.62
N THR A 411 -33.93 9.92 0.14
CA THR A 411 -34.79 11.06 0.35
C THR A 411 -34.06 12.12 1.20
N LEU A 412 -33.40 11.67 2.27
CA LEU A 412 -32.61 12.54 3.13
C LEU A 412 -31.43 13.15 2.34
N LYS A 413 -30.70 12.35 1.56
CA LYS A 413 -29.57 12.84 0.75
C LYS A 413 -30.01 13.90 -0.26
N LYS A 414 -31.09 13.67 -1.00
CA LYS A 414 -31.66 14.67 -1.92
C LYS A 414 -32.10 15.95 -1.20
N LYS A 415 -32.73 15.83 -0.04
CA LYS A 415 -33.14 16.97 0.78
C LYS A 415 -31.97 17.85 1.18
N VAL A 416 -30.88 17.25 1.74
CA VAL A 416 -29.73 18.04 2.21
C VAL A 416 -28.97 18.73 1.07
N PHE A 417 -28.95 18.14 -0.14
CA PHE A 417 -28.43 18.85 -1.31
C PHE A 417 -29.32 20.02 -1.71
N GLY A 418 -30.64 19.86 -1.74
CA GLY A 418 -31.58 20.96 -2.03
C GLY A 418 -31.44 22.15 -1.10
N GLU A 419 -31.09 21.93 0.19
CA GLU A 419 -30.93 23.00 1.18
C GLU A 419 -29.68 23.87 0.97
N ILE A 420 -28.66 23.38 0.23
CA ILE A 420 -27.33 24.02 0.16
C ILE A 420 -27.01 24.67 -1.18
N LEU A 421 -27.75 24.33 -2.25
CA LEU A 421 -27.38 24.72 -3.62
C LEU A 421 -27.32 26.24 -3.83
N ASP A 422 -28.20 27.00 -3.16
CA ASP A 422 -28.22 28.45 -3.26
C ASP A 422 -27.19 29.15 -2.33
N VAL A 423 -26.48 28.37 -1.49
CA VAL A 423 -25.56 28.91 -0.48
C VAL A 423 -24.10 28.70 -0.87
N VAL A 424 -23.77 27.53 -1.45
CA VAL A 424 -22.41 27.18 -1.85
C VAL A 424 -22.01 27.89 -3.16
N GLU A 425 -20.73 27.83 -3.52
CA GLU A 425 -20.29 28.45 -4.78
C GLU A 425 -21.01 27.82 -5.99
N PRO A 426 -21.36 28.65 -7.00
CA PRO A 426 -22.12 28.17 -8.18
C PRO A 426 -21.43 27.05 -8.96
N ASP A 427 -20.12 26.94 -8.88
CA ASP A 427 -19.29 25.90 -9.49
C ASP A 427 -18.75 24.87 -8.49
N ALA A 428 -19.29 24.83 -7.27
CA ALA A 428 -18.89 23.86 -6.27
C ALA A 428 -19.07 22.43 -6.76
N LEU A 429 -18.05 21.59 -6.55
CA LEU A 429 -18.15 20.15 -6.80
C LEU A 429 -19.05 19.53 -5.70
N LEU A 430 -20.05 18.76 -6.11
CA LEU A 430 -21.03 18.13 -5.24
C LEU A 430 -20.75 16.62 -5.16
N CYS A 431 -20.51 16.12 -3.94
CA CYS A 431 -20.09 14.72 -3.76
C CYS A 431 -20.95 14.01 -2.72
N SER A 432 -21.31 12.74 -2.98
CA SER A 432 -21.93 11.88 -1.98
C SER A 432 -20.98 10.75 -1.57
N ASN A 433 -20.88 10.50 -0.27
CA ASN A 433 -20.12 9.37 0.32
C ASN A 433 -21.02 8.13 0.48
N THR A 434 -22.01 7.93 -0.36
CA THR A 434 -22.78 6.69 -0.36
C THR A 434 -21.90 5.48 -0.66
N SER A 435 -22.25 4.32 -0.09
CA SER A 435 -21.54 3.05 -0.35
C SER A 435 -22.29 2.13 -1.31
N THR A 436 -23.60 2.33 -1.48
CA THR A 436 -24.44 1.37 -2.23
C THR A 436 -25.52 2.01 -3.10
N LEU A 437 -25.89 3.27 -2.82
CA LEU A 437 -26.94 3.93 -3.58
C LEU A 437 -26.40 4.45 -4.92
N PRO A 438 -27.04 4.14 -6.05
CA PRO A 438 -26.60 4.61 -7.35
C PRO A 438 -26.52 6.14 -7.42
N ILE A 439 -25.37 6.64 -7.86
CA ILE A 439 -25.10 8.09 -8.00
C ILE A 439 -26.05 8.72 -9.01
N THR A 440 -26.35 8.05 -10.12
CA THR A 440 -27.33 8.47 -11.12
C THR A 440 -28.72 8.71 -10.49
N HIS A 441 -29.13 7.83 -9.56
CA HIS A 441 -30.41 8.00 -8.87
C HIS A 441 -30.38 9.19 -7.89
N LEU A 442 -29.28 9.40 -7.18
CA LEU A 442 -29.14 10.53 -6.26
C LEU A 442 -29.08 11.87 -7.02
N ALA A 443 -28.46 11.88 -8.19
CA ALA A 443 -28.34 13.07 -9.04
C ALA A 443 -29.68 13.65 -9.47
N THR A 444 -30.76 12.85 -9.51
CA THR A 444 -32.13 13.35 -9.84
C THR A 444 -32.69 14.33 -8.79
N GLY A 445 -32.07 14.44 -7.62
CA GLY A 445 -32.41 15.40 -6.58
C GLY A 445 -31.46 16.59 -6.47
N VAL A 446 -30.59 16.77 -7.48
CA VAL A 446 -29.58 17.85 -7.54
C VAL A 446 -29.78 18.65 -8.83
N ASP A 447 -29.97 19.96 -8.73
CA ASP A 447 -30.23 20.81 -9.90
C ASP A 447 -29.04 20.93 -10.86
N ARG A 448 -27.84 20.54 -10.39
CA ARG A 448 -26.60 20.50 -11.20
C ARG A 448 -26.03 19.07 -11.26
N PRO A 449 -26.71 18.12 -11.94
CA PRO A 449 -26.29 16.73 -11.97
C PRO A 449 -24.94 16.49 -12.67
N ALA A 450 -24.53 17.40 -13.56
CA ALA A 450 -23.23 17.35 -14.22
C ALA A 450 -22.04 17.60 -13.27
N ASP A 451 -22.27 18.31 -12.16
CA ASP A 451 -21.27 18.59 -11.12
C ASP A 451 -21.34 17.60 -9.96
N PHE A 452 -22.17 16.56 -10.07
CA PHE A 452 -22.40 15.58 -9.03
C PHE A 452 -21.65 14.28 -9.28
N VAL A 453 -20.93 13.77 -8.25
CA VAL A 453 -20.09 12.60 -8.33
C VAL A 453 -20.07 11.83 -7.00
N GLY A 454 -19.87 10.52 -7.03
CA GLY A 454 -19.64 9.73 -5.82
C GLY A 454 -18.19 9.84 -5.33
N LEU A 455 -18.00 10.04 -4.03
CA LEU A 455 -16.70 9.90 -3.35
C LEU A 455 -16.87 8.90 -2.20
N HIS A 456 -16.70 7.63 -2.51
CA HIS A 456 -16.83 6.56 -1.54
C HIS A 456 -15.53 6.41 -0.73
N PHE A 457 -15.54 6.87 0.52
CA PHE A 457 -14.45 6.73 1.48
C PHE A 457 -14.61 5.45 2.29
N PHE A 458 -13.49 4.92 2.75
CA PHE A 458 -13.45 3.69 3.56
C PHE A 458 -13.15 4.00 5.03
N SER A 459 -13.81 3.25 5.94
CA SER A 459 -13.63 3.41 7.38
C SER A 459 -12.45 2.57 7.91
N PRO A 460 -11.63 3.13 8.83
CA PRO A 460 -11.59 4.51 9.31
C PRO A 460 -10.88 5.46 8.31
N VAL A 461 -11.54 6.58 8.00
CA VAL A 461 -11.10 7.50 6.92
C VAL A 461 -9.68 8.04 7.10
N ASP A 462 -9.25 8.27 8.35
CA ASP A 462 -7.90 8.77 8.67
C ASP A 462 -6.78 7.77 8.33
N ARG A 463 -7.10 6.49 8.12
CA ARG A 463 -6.14 5.41 7.86
C ARG A 463 -6.27 4.79 6.48
N MET A 464 -7.48 4.70 5.96
CA MET A 464 -7.73 4.07 4.67
C MET A 464 -7.22 4.97 3.54
N PRO A 465 -6.33 4.46 2.68
CA PRO A 465 -5.66 5.29 1.67
C PRO A 465 -6.51 5.52 0.42
N LEU A 466 -7.54 4.71 0.17
CA LEU A 466 -8.32 4.70 -1.06
C LEU A 466 -9.56 5.60 -0.97
N VAL A 467 -9.92 6.19 -2.12
CA VAL A 467 -11.28 6.72 -2.38
C VAL A 467 -11.73 6.17 -3.74
N GLU A 468 -12.90 5.55 -3.76
CA GLU A 468 -13.57 5.11 -4.98
C GLU A 468 -14.43 6.25 -5.52
N ILE A 469 -14.04 6.79 -6.68
CA ILE A 469 -14.76 7.86 -7.38
C ILE A 469 -15.79 7.21 -8.29
N VAL A 470 -17.06 7.50 -8.06
CA VAL A 470 -18.17 6.89 -8.79
C VAL A 470 -18.76 7.88 -9.78
N ARG A 471 -18.62 7.59 -11.07
CA ARG A 471 -19.16 8.39 -12.16
C ARG A 471 -20.61 8.00 -12.42
N GLY A 472 -21.56 8.89 -12.12
CA GLY A 472 -22.96 8.76 -12.55
C GLY A 472 -23.14 9.07 -14.05
N GLU A 473 -24.29 8.68 -14.61
CA GLU A 473 -24.57 8.87 -16.05
C GLU A 473 -24.46 10.33 -16.50
N GLN A 474 -24.81 11.28 -15.62
CA GLN A 474 -24.79 12.72 -15.95
C GLN A 474 -23.50 13.41 -15.45
N THR A 475 -22.63 12.74 -14.72
CA THR A 475 -21.38 13.31 -14.22
C THR A 475 -20.49 13.72 -15.38
N SER A 476 -20.15 15.00 -15.45
CA SER A 476 -19.27 15.53 -16.50
C SER A 476 -17.81 15.12 -16.33
N ASP A 477 -17.05 15.13 -17.42
CA ASP A 477 -15.60 14.91 -17.37
C ASP A 477 -14.89 15.97 -16.52
N ALA A 478 -15.41 17.20 -16.50
CA ALA A 478 -14.90 18.27 -15.63
C ALA A 478 -15.07 17.94 -14.15
N ALA A 479 -16.24 17.42 -13.76
CA ALA A 479 -16.51 16.99 -12.38
C ALA A 479 -15.65 15.78 -12.01
N LEU A 480 -15.47 14.81 -12.92
CA LEU A 480 -14.60 13.66 -12.68
C LEU A 480 -13.15 14.09 -12.52
N ALA A 481 -12.62 14.98 -13.37
CA ALA A 481 -11.27 15.51 -13.22
C ALA A 481 -11.09 16.24 -11.87
N ALA A 482 -12.07 17.06 -11.47
CA ALA A 482 -12.07 17.75 -10.19
C ALA A 482 -12.14 16.78 -8.98
N ALA A 483 -12.90 15.69 -9.11
CA ALA A 483 -12.97 14.65 -8.09
C ALA A 483 -11.62 13.94 -7.88
N ILE A 484 -10.90 13.64 -8.96
CA ILE A 484 -9.54 13.07 -8.87
C ILE A 484 -8.60 14.09 -8.21
N ASP A 485 -8.68 15.37 -8.58
CA ASP A 485 -7.83 16.41 -8.00
C ASP A 485 -8.04 16.55 -6.49
N VAL A 486 -9.29 16.52 -5.99
CA VAL A 486 -9.56 16.60 -4.55
C VAL A 486 -9.05 15.37 -3.80
N VAL A 487 -9.20 14.17 -4.38
CA VAL A 487 -8.71 12.93 -3.74
C VAL A 487 -7.19 12.95 -3.64
N GLN A 488 -6.49 13.41 -4.67
CA GLN A 488 -5.04 13.59 -4.64
C GLN A 488 -4.63 14.71 -3.66
N GLN A 489 -5.38 15.83 -3.60
CA GLN A 489 -5.12 16.92 -2.67
C GLN A 489 -5.19 16.46 -1.21
N ILE A 490 -6.15 15.61 -0.85
CA ILE A 490 -6.24 15.01 0.50
C ILE A 490 -5.27 13.83 0.71
N ARG A 491 -4.37 13.58 -0.27
CA ARG A 491 -3.33 12.55 -0.23
C ARG A 491 -3.88 11.13 -0.11
N LYS A 492 -4.97 10.86 -0.82
CA LYS A 492 -5.51 9.52 -0.99
C LYS A 492 -5.35 9.06 -2.43
N THR A 493 -5.45 7.76 -2.63
CA THR A 493 -5.36 7.13 -3.94
C THR A 493 -6.75 7.07 -4.56
N PRO A 494 -7.01 7.75 -5.70
CA PRO A 494 -8.27 7.65 -6.41
C PRO A 494 -8.31 6.39 -7.27
N ILE A 495 -9.46 5.71 -7.30
CA ILE A 495 -9.84 4.82 -8.39
C ILE A 495 -11.14 5.34 -9.00
N VAL A 496 -11.35 5.09 -10.30
CA VAL A 496 -12.55 5.54 -11.01
C VAL A 496 -13.41 4.36 -11.41
N VAL A 497 -14.68 4.41 -11.06
CA VAL A 497 -15.67 3.40 -11.42
C VAL A 497 -16.92 4.06 -12.01
N ASN A 498 -17.63 3.35 -12.87
CA ASN A 498 -18.95 3.75 -13.33
C ASN A 498 -20.02 3.33 -12.33
N ASP A 499 -21.14 4.05 -12.36
CA ASP A 499 -22.23 3.83 -11.42
C ASP A 499 -22.86 2.45 -11.59
N SER A 500 -22.99 1.76 -10.49
CA SER A 500 -23.76 0.51 -10.37
C SER A 500 -24.14 0.31 -8.91
N ARG A 501 -25.06 -0.58 -8.62
CA ARG A 501 -25.41 -0.90 -7.22
C ARG A 501 -24.23 -1.56 -6.51
N GLY A 502 -23.71 -0.91 -5.47
CA GLY A 502 -22.53 -1.37 -4.70
C GLY A 502 -21.20 -1.12 -5.41
N PHE A 503 -21.21 -0.39 -6.52
CA PHE A 503 -20.02 0.02 -7.27
C PHE A 503 -19.09 -1.17 -7.58
N PHE A 504 -17.77 -0.99 -7.53
CA PHE A 504 -16.81 -2.08 -7.67
C PHE A 504 -16.47 -2.70 -6.31
N THR A 505 -16.04 -1.89 -5.35
CA THR A 505 -15.47 -2.40 -4.10
C THR A 505 -16.48 -3.13 -3.23
N SER A 506 -17.69 -2.58 -3.04
CA SER A 506 -18.73 -3.25 -2.23
C SER A 506 -19.29 -4.50 -2.88
N ARG A 507 -19.32 -4.56 -4.22
CA ARG A 507 -19.71 -5.79 -4.95
C ARG A 507 -18.68 -6.89 -4.71
N VAL A 508 -17.41 -6.61 -4.91
CA VAL A 508 -16.33 -7.60 -4.80
C VAL A 508 -16.20 -8.13 -3.38
N ILE A 509 -16.12 -7.26 -2.35
CA ILE A 509 -16.03 -7.72 -0.96
C ILE A 509 -17.28 -8.45 -0.48
N GLY A 510 -18.44 -8.12 -1.04
CA GLY A 510 -19.70 -8.83 -0.76
C GLY A 510 -19.62 -10.31 -1.09
N THR A 511 -18.93 -10.68 -2.16
CA THR A 511 -18.72 -12.09 -2.54
C THR A 511 -17.83 -12.82 -1.55
N PHE A 512 -16.74 -12.21 -1.09
CA PHE A 512 -15.87 -12.73 -0.04
C PHE A 512 -16.60 -13.00 1.27
N ILE A 513 -17.43 -12.05 1.70
CA ILE A 513 -18.25 -12.16 2.92
C ILE A 513 -19.22 -13.34 2.80
N ASN A 514 -19.96 -13.37 1.72
CA ASN A 514 -20.95 -14.42 1.49
C ASN A 514 -20.30 -15.82 1.37
N GLU A 515 -19.16 -15.92 0.71
CA GLU A 515 -18.44 -17.18 0.56
C GLU A 515 -17.91 -17.70 1.89
N GLY A 516 -17.35 -16.81 2.74
CA GLY A 516 -16.92 -17.19 4.09
C GLY A 516 -18.06 -17.73 4.96
N ILE A 517 -19.24 -17.11 4.86
CA ILE A 517 -20.44 -17.58 5.57
C ILE A 517 -20.98 -18.89 4.95
N ALA A 518 -20.95 -19.04 3.63
CA ALA A 518 -21.41 -20.27 2.95
C ALA A 518 -20.59 -21.48 3.40
N MET A 519 -19.29 -21.36 3.52
CA MET A 519 -18.42 -22.45 4.02
C MET A 519 -18.83 -22.95 5.41
N LEU A 520 -19.30 -22.05 6.29
CA LEU A 520 -19.85 -22.44 7.59
C LEU A 520 -21.07 -23.36 7.44
N GLY A 521 -22.01 -23.00 6.54
CA GLY A 521 -23.19 -23.81 6.24
C GLY A 521 -22.88 -25.13 5.55
N GLU A 522 -21.75 -25.23 4.87
CA GLU A 522 -21.26 -26.44 4.22
C GLU A 522 -20.48 -27.36 5.19
N GLY A 523 -20.40 -27.00 6.47
CA GLY A 523 -19.83 -27.81 7.53
C GLY A 523 -18.35 -27.59 7.82
N ALA A 524 -17.73 -26.53 7.27
CA ALA A 524 -16.38 -26.14 7.63
C ALA A 524 -16.35 -25.53 9.04
N ALA A 525 -15.32 -25.88 9.83
CA ALA A 525 -15.16 -25.33 11.16
C ALA A 525 -14.89 -23.82 11.13
N PRO A 526 -15.57 -22.98 11.94
CA PRO A 526 -15.39 -21.54 11.92
C PRO A 526 -13.93 -21.10 12.09
N ALA A 527 -13.16 -21.78 12.96
CA ALA A 527 -11.76 -21.48 13.15
C ALA A 527 -10.91 -21.76 11.89
N SER A 528 -11.26 -22.79 11.11
CA SER A 528 -10.57 -23.11 9.86
C SER A 528 -10.87 -22.05 8.79
N ILE A 529 -12.11 -21.58 8.68
CA ILE A 529 -12.50 -20.48 7.77
C ILE A 529 -11.72 -19.21 8.10
N GLU A 530 -11.64 -18.86 9.39
CA GLU A 530 -10.88 -17.69 9.86
C GLU A 530 -9.38 -17.82 9.53
N GLN A 531 -8.80 -19.00 9.73
CA GLN A 531 -7.39 -19.24 9.40
C GLN A 531 -7.15 -19.27 7.88
N ALA A 532 -8.07 -19.81 7.09
CA ALA A 532 -7.97 -19.84 5.64
C ALA A 532 -7.90 -18.41 5.07
N SER A 533 -8.78 -17.51 5.52
CA SER A 533 -8.75 -16.11 5.09
C SER A 533 -7.44 -15.39 5.50
N LEU A 534 -6.95 -15.57 6.73
CA LEU A 534 -5.68 -14.98 7.16
C LEU A 534 -4.49 -15.52 6.37
N GLN A 535 -4.42 -16.85 6.16
CA GLN A 535 -3.31 -17.47 5.46
C GLN A 535 -3.39 -17.27 3.94
N ALA A 536 -4.56 -16.98 3.38
CA ALA A 536 -4.67 -16.44 2.02
C ALA A 536 -4.06 -15.04 1.89
N GLY A 537 -3.91 -14.32 3.01
CA GLY A 537 -3.25 -13.00 3.05
C GLY A 537 -4.19 -11.83 3.33
N TYR A 538 -5.45 -12.08 3.65
CA TYR A 538 -6.39 -11.02 4.03
C TYR A 538 -6.01 -10.34 5.36
N PRO A 539 -6.23 -9.04 5.49
CA PRO A 539 -5.86 -8.29 6.71
C PRO A 539 -6.72 -8.66 7.91
N SER A 540 -7.94 -9.13 7.68
CA SER A 540 -8.90 -9.53 8.71
C SER A 540 -9.52 -10.88 8.35
N PRO A 541 -9.78 -11.77 9.34
CA PRO A 541 -10.51 -13.00 9.06
C PRO A 541 -11.96 -12.69 8.69
N VAL A 542 -12.58 -13.53 7.84
CA VAL A 542 -13.84 -13.21 7.19
C VAL A 542 -15.02 -13.07 8.15
N LEU A 543 -15.20 -14.00 9.09
CA LEU A 543 -16.33 -13.95 10.05
C LEU A 543 -16.17 -12.78 11.04
N GLN A 544 -14.93 -12.45 11.43
CA GLN A 544 -14.65 -11.25 12.20
C GLN A 544 -15.02 -9.98 11.42
N LEU A 545 -14.68 -9.91 10.14
CA LEU A 545 -15.00 -8.77 9.28
C LEU A 545 -16.52 -8.57 9.19
N VAL A 546 -17.27 -9.63 9.01
CA VAL A 546 -18.74 -9.59 8.99
C VAL A 546 -19.30 -8.99 10.27
N ASP A 547 -18.78 -9.39 11.45
CA ASP A 547 -19.19 -8.83 12.74
C ASP A 547 -18.88 -7.32 12.85
N GLU A 548 -17.75 -6.89 12.28
CA GLU A 548 -17.34 -5.47 12.27
C GLU A 548 -18.21 -4.63 11.34
N LEU A 549 -18.65 -5.18 10.21
CA LEU A 549 -19.56 -4.53 9.26
C LEU A 549 -21.03 -4.59 9.69
N SER A 550 -21.42 -5.59 10.47
CA SER A 550 -22.77 -5.91 10.92
C SER A 550 -23.56 -6.84 9.97
N LEU A 551 -24.02 -7.99 10.51
CA LEU A 551 -24.90 -8.90 9.79
C LEU A 551 -26.25 -8.24 9.44
N THR A 552 -26.72 -7.29 10.23
CA THR A 552 -27.92 -6.51 9.91
C THR A 552 -27.73 -5.70 8.63
N LEU A 553 -26.55 -5.10 8.44
CA LEU A 553 -26.22 -4.38 7.21
C LEU A 553 -26.16 -5.33 6.01
N THR A 554 -25.49 -6.47 6.16
CA THR A 554 -25.42 -7.50 5.12
C THR A 554 -26.85 -7.94 4.69
N ARG A 555 -27.73 -8.18 5.66
CA ARG A 555 -29.13 -8.51 5.40
C ARG A 555 -29.89 -7.40 4.68
N MET A 556 -29.70 -6.15 5.12
CA MET A 556 -30.37 -4.98 4.50
C MET A 556 -29.93 -4.78 3.05
N ILE A 557 -28.63 -4.89 2.76
CA ILE A 557 -28.09 -4.78 1.39
C ILE A 557 -28.67 -5.89 0.51
N ARG A 558 -28.73 -7.14 0.99
CA ARG A 558 -29.34 -8.25 0.28
C ARG A 558 -30.81 -7.98 -0.07
N GLU A 559 -31.61 -7.53 0.90
CA GLU A 559 -33.04 -7.24 0.68
C GLU A 559 -33.25 -6.10 -0.32
N GLN A 560 -32.40 -5.07 -0.27
CA GLN A 560 -32.43 -3.99 -1.26
C GLN A 560 -32.04 -4.48 -2.65
N THR A 561 -31.03 -5.34 -2.75
CA THR A 561 -30.58 -5.92 -4.03
C THR A 561 -31.68 -6.83 -4.61
N ARG A 562 -32.30 -7.68 -3.79
CA ARG A 562 -33.41 -8.54 -4.17
C ARG A 562 -34.57 -7.72 -4.77
N ARG A 563 -35.01 -6.68 -4.07
CA ARG A 563 -36.07 -5.79 -4.56
C ARG A 563 -35.71 -5.17 -5.89
N GLY A 564 -34.48 -4.66 -6.04
CA GLY A 564 -34.02 -4.06 -7.30
C GLY A 564 -34.01 -5.05 -8.46
N VAL A 565 -33.64 -6.31 -8.23
CA VAL A 565 -33.70 -7.39 -9.24
C VAL A 565 -35.15 -7.68 -9.63
N GLU A 566 -36.05 -7.85 -8.64
CA GLU A 566 -37.45 -8.12 -8.85
C GLU A 566 -38.20 -6.97 -9.56
N GLU A 567 -37.91 -5.73 -9.19
CA GLU A 567 -38.44 -4.51 -9.84
C GLU A 567 -37.99 -4.37 -11.30
N ALA A 568 -36.77 -4.83 -11.61
CA ALA A 568 -36.25 -4.90 -12.99
C ALA A 568 -36.80 -6.12 -13.79
N GLY A 569 -37.70 -6.93 -13.20
CA GLY A 569 -38.28 -8.11 -13.84
C GLY A 569 -37.37 -9.35 -13.81
N GLY A 570 -36.29 -9.33 -13.05
CA GLY A 570 -35.40 -10.48 -12.87
C GLY A 570 -35.86 -11.44 -11.78
N THR A 571 -35.20 -12.60 -11.69
CA THR A 571 -35.45 -13.60 -10.65
C THR A 571 -34.32 -13.59 -9.64
N TRP A 572 -34.64 -13.44 -8.35
CA TRP A 572 -33.69 -13.55 -7.28
C TRP A 572 -33.30 -15.00 -6.99
N THR A 573 -32.00 -15.27 -6.95
CA THR A 573 -31.46 -16.57 -6.51
C THR A 573 -30.82 -16.39 -5.13
N PRO A 574 -31.33 -17.05 -4.07
CA PRO A 574 -30.74 -16.96 -2.73
C PRO A 574 -29.32 -17.52 -2.70
N HIS A 575 -28.45 -16.83 -1.96
CA HIS A 575 -27.09 -17.33 -1.69
C HIS A 575 -27.10 -18.28 -0.49
N PRO A 576 -26.24 -19.33 -0.44
CA PRO A 576 -26.16 -20.25 0.71
C PRO A 576 -25.92 -19.55 2.06
N ALA A 577 -25.28 -18.40 2.07
CA ALA A 577 -25.07 -17.57 3.27
C ALA A 577 -26.35 -16.94 3.84
N ASP A 578 -27.37 -16.76 3.03
CA ASP A 578 -28.58 -15.98 3.38
C ASP A 578 -29.30 -16.52 4.60
N ALA A 579 -29.50 -17.85 4.62
CA ALA A 579 -30.19 -18.54 5.72
C ALA A 579 -29.39 -18.43 7.05
N ILE A 580 -28.06 -18.43 6.98
CA ILE A 580 -27.20 -18.31 8.16
C ILE A 580 -27.29 -16.88 8.71
N VAL A 581 -27.21 -15.87 7.85
CA VAL A 581 -27.35 -14.46 8.24
C VAL A 581 -28.72 -14.22 8.88
N ASP A 582 -29.81 -14.75 8.30
CA ASP A 582 -31.15 -14.60 8.85
C ASP A 582 -31.28 -15.24 10.23
N ARG A 583 -30.78 -16.46 10.41
CA ARG A 583 -30.79 -17.14 11.72
C ARG A 583 -29.96 -16.38 12.76
N MET A 584 -28.76 -15.91 12.40
CA MET A 584 -27.91 -15.14 13.31
C MET A 584 -28.61 -13.87 13.78
N VAL A 585 -29.28 -13.13 12.89
CA VAL A 585 -29.91 -11.85 13.19
C VAL A 585 -31.29 -12.03 13.87
N LEU A 586 -32.16 -12.90 13.31
CA LEU A 586 -33.56 -13.00 13.71
C LEU A 586 -33.80 -14.00 14.85
N GLU A 587 -33.13 -15.18 14.81
CA GLU A 587 -33.32 -16.22 15.82
C GLU A 587 -32.40 -16.01 17.02
N TYR A 588 -31.09 -15.80 16.77
CA TYR A 588 -30.08 -15.74 17.85
C TYR A 588 -29.80 -14.32 18.34
N GLN A 589 -30.37 -13.28 17.71
CA GLN A 589 -30.19 -11.87 18.10
C GLN A 589 -28.71 -11.46 18.17
N ARG A 590 -27.90 -11.95 17.19
CA ARG A 590 -26.46 -11.73 17.10
C ARG A 590 -26.09 -10.90 15.85
N PRO A 591 -26.41 -9.59 15.83
CA PRO A 591 -26.27 -8.78 14.64
C PRO A 591 -24.84 -8.27 14.36
N GLY A 592 -23.89 -8.50 15.27
CA GLY A 592 -22.49 -8.12 15.10
C GLY A 592 -21.90 -7.35 16.28
N ARG A 593 -20.66 -6.92 16.13
CA ARG A 593 -19.83 -6.28 17.15
C ARG A 593 -20.50 -5.07 17.84
N ALA A 594 -21.15 -4.21 17.08
CA ALA A 594 -21.78 -2.99 17.61
C ALA A 594 -22.85 -3.28 18.66
N LYS A 595 -23.47 -4.45 18.64
CA LYS A 595 -24.45 -4.95 19.61
C LYS A 595 -23.87 -5.97 20.60
N GLY A 596 -22.57 -6.19 20.56
CA GLY A 596 -21.86 -7.09 21.47
C GLY A 596 -21.96 -8.58 21.16
N ALA A 597 -22.58 -8.98 20.06
CA ALA A 597 -22.78 -10.36 19.66
C ALA A 597 -22.87 -10.53 18.15
N GLY A 598 -22.08 -11.40 17.59
CA GLY A 598 -22.04 -11.80 16.19
C GLY A 598 -21.59 -13.26 16.06
N PHE A 599 -20.77 -13.58 15.06
CA PHE A 599 -20.05 -14.85 15.00
C PHE A 599 -19.09 -15.01 16.21
N TYR A 600 -18.72 -13.88 16.81
CA TYR A 600 -17.93 -13.82 18.03
C TYR A 600 -18.73 -13.30 19.22
N ASP A 601 -18.26 -13.66 20.42
CA ASP A 601 -18.63 -13.00 21.67
C ASP A 601 -17.75 -11.78 21.90
N TYR A 602 -18.34 -10.71 22.47
CA TYR A 602 -17.66 -9.46 22.78
C TYR A 602 -17.89 -9.06 24.23
N GLU A 603 -16.81 -8.64 24.91
CA GLU A 603 -16.85 -8.10 26.27
C GLU A 603 -16.28 -6.69 26.27
N ALA A 604 -17.03 -5.72 26.74
CA ALA A 604 -16.64 -4.31 26.70
C ALA A 604 -16.16 -3.84 25.32
N GLY A 605 -16.79 -4.32 24.22
CA GLY A 605 -16.46 -4.01 22.84
C GLY A 605 -15.21 -4.70 22.30
N ARG A 606 -14.58 -5.57 23.09
CA ARG A 606 -13.43 -6.40 22.69
C ARG A 606 -13.89 -7.80 22.33
N ARG A 607 -13.43 -8.29 21.21
CA ARG A 607 -13.66 -9.65 20.75
C ARG A 607 -12.98 -10.64 21.72
N THR A 608 -13.69 -11.69 22.12
CA THR A 608 -13.19 -12.73 23.02
C THR A 608 -12.97 -14.06 22.30
N ARG A 609 -14.03 -14.72 21.86
CA ARG A 609 -13.98 -16.04 21.22
C ARG A 609 -15.05 -16.17 20.14
N LEU A 610 -14.90 -17.16 19.25
CA LEU A 610 -15.98 -17.62 18.41
C LEU A 610 -17.16 -18.09 19.29
N TRP A 611 -18.37 -17.73 18.91
CA TRP A 611 -19.57 -18.09 19.67
C TRP A 611 -19.75 -19.60 19.72
N PRO A 612 -19.80 -20.24 20.90
CA PRO A 612 -19.95 -21.70 21.01
C PRO A 612 -21.22 -22.24 20.34
N GLY A 613 -22.30 -21.44 20.29
CA GLY A 613 -23.54 -21.80 19.62
C GLY A 613 -23.39 -22.04 18.12
N LEU A 614 -22.28 -21.63 17.48
CA LEU A 614 -22.02 -21.98 16.09
C LEU A 614 -21.96 -23.50 15.90
N ALA A 615 -21.32 -24.22 16.79
CA ALA A 615 -21.24 -25.66 16.73
C ALA A 615 -22.59 -26.35 17.04
N GLU A 616 -23.36 -25.76 17.93
CA GLU A 616 -24.69 -26.29 18.33
C GLU A 616 -25.73 -26.12 17.22
N HIS A 617 -25.73 -24.98 16.55
CA HIS A 617 -26.82 -24.58 15.63
C HIS A 617 -26.50 -24.77 14.16
N PHE A 618 -25.21 -24.77 13.78
CA PHE A 618 -24.75 -24.92 12.39
C PHE A 618 -23.85 -26.16 12.18
N GLY A 619 -23.48 -26.86 13.27
CA GLY A 619 -22.73 -28.11 13.19
C GLY A 619 -23.61 -29.33 12.80
N PRO A 620 -23.01 -30.55 12.70
CA PRO A 620 -21.61 -30.81 13.10
C PRO A 620 -20.59 -30.32 12.08
N PHE A 621 -19.51 -29.68 12.56
CA PHE A 621 -18.38 -29.32 11.74
C PHE A 621 -17.42 -30.49 11.57
N ARG A 622 -16.89 -30.67 10.38
CA ARG A 622 -15.91 -31.71 10.07
C ARG A 622 -14.61 -31.05 9.59
N PRO A 623 -13.44 -31.44 10.15
CA PRO A 623 -12.15 -30.87 9.74
C PRO A 623 -11.82 -31.03 8.26
N ASP A 624 -12.36 -32.08 7.62
CA ASP A 624 -12.16 -32.51 6.25
C ASP A 624 -13.35 -32.19 5.32
N ALA A 625 -14.33 -31.43 5.81
CA ALA A 625 -15.51 -31.06 5.01
C ALA A 625 -15.12 -30.33 3.71
N ILE A 626 -14.15 -29.41 3.82
CA ILE A 626 -13.59 -28.66 2.71
C ILE A 626 -12.07 -28.67 2.88
N PRO A 627 -11.30 -29.05 1.85
CA PRO A 627 -9.82 -28.92 1.88
C PRO A 627 -9.40 -27.49 2.21
N PHE A 628 -8.35 -27.35 3.02
CA PHE A 628 -7.94 -26.03 3.49
C PHE A 628 -7.51 -25.11 2.35
N GLU A 629 -6.84 -25.65 1.34
CA GLU A 629 -6.47 -24.92 0.11
C GLU A 629 -7.71 -24.45 -0.66
N ASP A 630 -8.75 -25.31 -0.75
CA ASP A 630 -10.02 -24.93 -1.40
C ASP A 630 -10.68 -23.77 -0.64
N MET A 631 -10.63 -23.74 0.71
CA MET A 631 -11.17 -22.62 1.48
C MET A 631 -10.44 -21.30 1.14
N GLN A 632 -9.10 -21.34 1.00
CA GLN A 632 -8.31 -20.16 0.63
C GLN A 632 -8.62 -19.70 -0.80
N GLU A 633 -8.61 -20.62 -1.75
CA GLU A 633 -8.84 -20.30 -3.16
C GLU A 633 -10.28 -19.85 -3.42
N ARG A 634 -11.27 -20.46 -2.76
CA ARG A 634 -12.68 -20.01 -2.88
C ARG A 634 -12.82 -18.52 -2.56
N LEU A 635 -12.17 -18.04 -1.49
CA LEU A 635 -12.21 -16.62 -1.13
C LEU A 635 -11.54 -15.74 -2.19
N LEU A 636 -10.40 -16.15 -2.73
CA LEU A 636 -9.68 -15.42 -3.76
C LEU A 636 -10.40 -15.44 -5.12
N PHE A 637 -10.88 -16.62 -5.52
CA PHE A 637 -11.53 -16.81 -6.82
C PHE A 637 -12.86 -16.09 -6.92
N ILE A 638 -13.67 -16.11 -5.85
CA ILE A 638 -14.98 -15.48 -5.90
C ILE A 638 -14.89 -13.97 -6.11
N GLU A 639 -13.91 -13.30 -5.46
CA GLU A 639 -13.65 -11.88 -5.67
C GLU A 639 -13.07 -11.59 -7.06
N ALA A 640 -12.13 -12.43 -7.52
CA ALA A 640 -11.54 -12.29 -8.85
C ALA A 640 -12.56 -12.47 -9.97
N LEU A 641 -13.46 -13.47 -9.87
CA LEU A 641 -14.55 -13.69 -10.82
C LEU A 641 -15.55 -12.54 -10.82
N GLU A 642 -15.89 -11.98 -9.66
CA GLU A 642 -16.78 -10.81 -9.59
C GLU A 642 -16.13 -9.57 -10.19
N ALA A 643 -14.81 -9.41 -10.01
CA ALA A 643 -14.08 -8.32 -10.65
C ALA A 643 -14.12 -8.41 -12.19
N VAL A 644 -14.01 -9.63 -12.76
CA VAL A 644 -14.18 -9.84 -14.21
C VAL A 644 -15.58 -9.44 -14.67
N LYS A 645 -16.63 -9.78 -13.92
CA LYS A 645 -18.00 -9.34 -14.23
C LYS A 645 -18.13 -7.82 -14.20
N CYS A 646 -17.48 -7.15 -13.21
CA CYS A 646 -17.44 -5.70 -13.15
C CYS A 646 -16.74 -5.07 -14.38
N VAL A 647 -15.71 -5.74 -14.92
CA VAL A 647 -15.07 -5.33 -16.18
C VAL A 647 -16.01 -5.54 -17.37
N ASP A 648 -16.63 -6.69 -17.48
CA ASP A 648 -17.55 -7.02 -18.56
C ASP A 648 -18.77 -6.09 -18.61
N GLU A 649 -19.27 -5.69 -17.46
CA GLU A 649 -20.38 -4.74 -17.30
C GLU A 649 -19.95 -3.26 -17.44
N GLY A 650 -18.66 -2.99 -17.57
CA GLY A 650 -18.12 -1.63 -17.64
C GLY A 650 -18.18 -0.85 -16.33
N VAL A 651 -18.36 -1.50 -15.19
CA VAL A 651 -18.33 -0.87 -13.86
C VAL A 651 -16.93 -0.36 -13.55
N ILE A 652 -15.91 -1.15 -13.91
CA ILE A 652 -14.52 -0.73 -13.86
C ILE A 652 -13.87 -0.96 -15.23
N THR A 653 -13.14 0.03 -15.71
CA THR A 653 -12.55 0.04 -17.06
C THR A 653 -11.03 0.10 -17.06
N SER A 654 -10.42 0.25 -15.89
CA SER A 654 -8.97 0.35 -15.69
C SER A 654 -8.48 -0.82 -14.83
N VAL A 655 -7.58 -1.62 -15.37
CA VAL A 655 -6.95 -2.74 -14.63
C VAL A 655 -6.14 -2.25 -13.43
N PRO A 656 -5.32 -1.17 -13.53
CA PRO A 656 -4.69 -0.56 -12.37
C PRO A 656 -5.68 -0.18 -11.26
N ASP A 657 -6.81 0.44 -11.63
CA ASP A 657 -7.84 0.84 -10.65
C ASP A 657 -8.48 -0.38 -9.97
N ALA A 658 -8.74 -1.47 -10.73
CA ALA A 658 -9.27 -2.71 -10.16
C ALA A 658 -8.28 -3.37 -9.19
N ASN A 659 -7.01 -3.49 -9.57
CA ASN A 659 -5.97 -4.09 -8.75
C ASN A 659 -5.76 -3.30 -7.45
N ILE A 660 -5.52 -2.00 -7.56
CA ILE A 660 -5.25 -1.14 -6.40
C ILE A 660 -6.50 -0.95 -5.55
N GLY A 661 -7.67 -0.81 -6.19
CA GLY A 661 -8.97 -0.73 -5.52
C GLY A 661 -9.25 -1.95 -4.65
N SER A 662 -8.99 -3.13 -5.15
CA SER A 662 -9.17 -4.38 -4.39
C SER A 662 -8.20 -4.48 -3.20
N ILE A 663 -6.93 -4.15 -3.39
CA ILE A 663 -5.93 -4.23 -2.30
C ILE A 663 -6.20 -3.18 -1.23
N MET A 664 -6.31 -1.90 -1.63
CA MET A 664 -6.35 -0.78 -0.69
C MET A 664 -7.74 -0.48 -0.14
N GLY A 665 -8.80 -0.84 -0.87
CA GLY A 665 -10.20 -0.61 -0.46
C GLY A 665 -10.78 -1.74 0.36
N ILE A 666 -10.61 -2.96 -0.09
CA ILE A 666 -11.29 -4.14 0.48
C ILE A 666 -10.33 -5.18 1.06
N GLY A 667 -9.03 -4.96 0.97
CA GLY A 667 -8.02 -5.80 1.62
C GLY A 667 -7.72 -7.10 0.88
N PHE A 668 -7.95 -7.16 -0.42
CA PHE A 668 -7.49 -8.29 -1.23
C PHE A 668 -5.98 -8.49 -1.03
N PRO A 669 -5.47 -9.73 -0.96
CA PRO A 669 -4.11 -9.99 -0.54
C PRO A 669 -3.03 -9.30 -1.40
N PRO A 670 -2.11 -8.55 -0.82
CA PRO A 670 -1.10 -7.77 -1.57
C PRO A 670 -0.17 -8.61 -2.46
N TRP A 671 0.13 -9.86 -2.04
CA TRP A 671 1.02 -10.77 -2.78
C TRP A 671 0.46 -11.19 -4.14
N THR A 672 -0.85 -11.05 -4.33
CA THR A 672 -1.55 -11.36 -5.59
C THR A 672 -1.37 -10.29 -6.65
N GLY A 673 -1.05 -9.04 -6.24
CA GLY A 673 -1.03 -7.87 -7.11
C GLY A 673 -2.40 -7.27 -7.43
N GLY A 674 -3.48 -7.77 -6.79
CA GLY A 674 -4.87 -7.36 -7.02
C GLY A 674 -5.69 -8.41 -7.77
N VAL A 675 -6.99 -8.19 -7.81
CA VAL A 675 -7.96 -9.21 -8.29
C VAL A 675 -7.73 -9.64 -9.75
N LEU A 676 -7.38 -8.73 -10.65
CA LEU A 676 -7.13 -9.06 -12.05
C LEU A 676 -5.69 -9.56 -12.25
N GLN A 677 -4.72 -9.00 -11.54
CA GLN A 677 -3.35 -9.50 -11.57
C GLN A 677 -3.24 -10.91 -10.99
N TYR A 678 -4.07 -11.27 -10.02
CA TYR A 678 -4.15 -12.64 -9.49
C TYR A 678 -4.51 -13.64 -10.58
N ILE A 679 -5.45 -13.30 -11.45
CA ILE A 679 -5.83 -14.13 -12.61
C ILE A 679 -4.66 -14.29 -13.58
N ASN A 680 -4.03 -13.16 -13.96
CA ASN A 680 -2.89 -13.16 -14.88
C ASN A 680 -1.68 -13.95 -14.34
N GLY A 681 -1.43 -13.85 -13.02
CA GLY A 681 -0.31 -14.48 -12.33
C GLY A 681 -0.60 -15.85 -11.73
N TYR A 682 -1.77 -16.43 -11.96
CA TYR A 682 -2.11 -17.76 -11.44
C TYR A 682 -1.22 -18.86 -12.08
N PRO A 683 -0.90 -19.94 -11.37
CA PRO A 683 -0.16 -21.06 -11.95
C PRO A 683 -0.82 -21.57 -13.25
N GLY A 684 -0.06 -21.58 -14.35
CA GLY A 684 -0.60 -21.88 -15.68
C GLY A 684 -1.32 -20.70 -16.37
N GLY A 685 -1.22 -19.48 -15.81
CA GLY A 685 -1.81 -18.26 -16.36
C GLY A 685 -3.34 -18.29 -16.37
N LEU A 686 -3.96 -17.59 -17.33
CA LEU A 686 -5.41 -17.54 -17.49
C LEU A 686 -6.03 -18.93 -17.67
N ALA A 687 -5.40 -19.79 -18.43
CA ALA A 687 -5.89 -21.15 -18.66
C ALA A 687 -5.92 -21.98 -17.37
N GLY A 688 -4.87 -21.86 -16.55
CA GLY A 688 -4.83 -22.51 -15.22
C GLY A 688 -5.91 -21.97 -14.29
N PHE A 689 -6.11 -20.66 -14.25
CA PHE A 689 -7.16 -20.03 -13.44
C PHE A 689 -8.56 -20.50 -13.88
N VAL A 690 -8.84 -20.51 -15.19
CA VAL A 690 -10.13 -20.96 -15.75
C VAL A 690 -10.39 -22.42 -15.39
N ALA A 691 -9.41 -23.31 -15.58
CA ALA A 691 -9.54 -24.72 -15.23
C ALA A 691 -9.86 -24.90 -13.74
N ARG A 692 -9.14 -24.20 -12.86
CA ARG A 692 -9.39 -24.27 -11.41
C ARG A 692 -10.74 -23.70 -11.02
N ALA A 693 -11.18 -22.59 -11.61
CA ALA A 693 -12.51 -22.03 -11.37
C ALA A 693 -13.64 -23.00 -11.79
N GLN A 694 -13.46 -23.74 -12.88
CA GLN A 694 -14.39 -24.78 -13.31
C GLN A 694 -14.47 -25.93 -12.30
N GLU A 695 -13.33 -26.40 -11.75
CA GLU A 695 -13.32 -27.40 -10.67
C GLU A 695 -14.05 -26.88 -9.41
N LEU A 696 -13.85 -25.61 -9.05
CA LEU A 696 -14.56 -25.00 -7.92
C LEU A 696 -16.07 -24.91 -8.19
N ALA A 697 -16.48 -24.60 -9.42
CA ALA A 697 -17.89 -24.58 -9.83
C ALA A 697 -18.54 -25.95 -9.74
N GLU A 698 -17.85 -27.00 -10.18
CA GLU A 698 -18.34 -28.40 -10.09
C GLU A 698 -18.51 -28.85 -8.64
N ARG A 699 -17.57 -28.44 -7.74
CA ARG A 699 -17.58 -28.86 -6.33
C ARG A 699 -18.51 -28.03 -5.45
N TYR A 700 -18.55 -26.71 -5.69
CA TYR A 700 -19.15 -25.75 -4.75
C TYR A 700 -20.29 -24.91 -5.36
N GLY A 701 -20.62 -25.12 -6.64
CA GLY A 701 -21.80 -24.57 -7.29
C GLY A 701 -21.51 -23.38 -8.23
N GLU A 702 -22.58 -22.98 -8.92
CA GLU A 702 -22.57 -22.05 -10.06
C GLU A 702 -22.01 -20.64 -9.76
N ARG A 703 -21.85 -20.28 -8.49
CA ARG A 703 -21.25 -18.98 -8.11
C ARG A 703 -19.80 -18.83 -8.58
N PHE A 704 -19.12 -19.95 -8.85
CA PHE A 704 -17.79 -19.99 -9.45
C PHE A 704 -17.79 -20.14 -10.97
N THR A 705 -18.93 -20.01 -11.62
CA THR A 705 -19.02 -20.07 -13.10
C THR A 705 -18.13 -19.00 -13.72
N VAL A 706 -17.27 -19.45 -14.63
CA VAL A 706 -16.31 -18.57 -15.30
C VAL A 706 -17.04 -17.72 -16.33
N PRO A 707 -16.87 -16.38 -16.34
CA PRO A 707 -17.41 -15.51 -17.38
C PRO A 707 -16.91 -15.91 -18.78
N ALA A 708 -17.79 -15.83 -19.78
CA ALA A 708 -17.47 -16.21 -21.15
C ALA A 708 -16.32 -15.38 -21.74
N SER A 709 -16.23 -14.12 -21.37
CA SER A 709 -15.12 -13.22 -21.71
C SER A 709 -13.77 -13.75 -21.26
N LEU A 710 -13.68 -14.25 -20.02
CA LEU A 710 -12.45 -14.80 -19.46
C LEU A 710 -12.06 -16.12 -20.14
N ILE A 711 -13.05 -16.99 -20.49
CA ILE A 711 -12.80 -18.22 -21.26
C ILE A 711 -12.23 -17.87 -22.63
N ALA A 712 -12.82 -16.88 -23.31
CA ALA A 712 -12.34 -16.43 -24.64
C ALA A 712 -10.90 -15.85 -24.58
N ARG A 713 -10.61 -15.05 -23.54
CA ARG A 713 -9.26 -14.53 -23.32
C ARG A 713 -8.23 -15.65 -23.04
N ALA A 714 -8.60 -16.62 -22.22
CA ALA A 714 -7.74 -17.77 -21.91
C ALA A 714 -7.40 -18.58 -23.17
N ALA A 715 -8.39 -18.77 -24.08
CA ALA A 715 -8.19 -19.46 -25.35
C ALA A 715 -7.29 -18.67 -26.34
N GLY A 716 -7.30 -17.33 -26.24
CA GLY A 716 -6.47 -16.43 -27.06
C GLY A 716 -5.14 -16.03 -26.43
N GLU A 717 -4.83 -16.54 -25.25
CA GLU A 717 -3.63 -16.16 -24.43
C GLU A 717 -3.51 -14.63 -24.20
N ALA A 718 -4.66 -13.93 -24.16
CA ALA A 718 -4.69 -12.48 -24.00
C ALA A 718 -4.87 -12.11 -22.51
N PRO A 719 -3.87 -11.51 -21.84
CA PRO A 719 -3.98 -11.11 -20.44
C PRO A 719 -5.08 -10.07 -20.24
N LEU A 720 -5.46 -9.89 -18.97
CA LEU A 720 -6.30 -8.77 -18.55
C LEU A 720 -5.38 -7.54 -18.40
N ASP A 721 -5.44 -6.63 -19.38
CA ASP A 721 -4.61 -5.41 -19.45
C ASP A 721 -5.45 -4.15 -19.29
#